data_0f637406c95bdc6bc4fe1318252606ca
#
_entry.id   0f637406c95bdc6bc4fe1318252606ca
#
_cell.length_a   1.000
_cell.length_b   1.000
_cell.length_c   1.000
_cell.angle_alpha   90.00
_cell.angle_beta   90.00
_cell.angle_gamma   90.00
#
_symmetry.space_group_name_H-M   'P 1'
#
loop_
_entity.id
_entity.type
_entity.pdbx_description
1 polymer ?
#
loop_
_entity_poly.entity_id
_entity_poly.type
_entity_poly.pdbx_seq_one_letter_code
_entity_poly.pdbx_strand_id
1 'polypeptide(L)'
;DPMDSVKEMGTNISSKAIVHPYKLFGDQRRNSKGWDITDPVTVKEIDEGRDAFRDHRWKGGPIIAGEVAGAEVQMVRNPADPEDTVGHVTLASEADVDTAITAAQEGFKTWSARPAKERAECLRKVADLYEENAYELFALATREAGKSLLDGVAEIREAVDFALFYANEGIRYEDNGEARGVMVCISPWNFPLAIFTGQILANLVAGNTVLAKPAEQTSLLAVRAVELMHQAGIPKDAIQLLPGTGATVGGALTSDSRVAGVCFTGSTATAQRIDGKMSENMAPDAALVAETGGLNAMIVDSTALPEQVVRDVLASSFQSAGQRCSALRMLYVQKDIADHLLEMLFGAMDELGVGDPWLLSTDVGPVIDETARKKITEHCDKYEAKGRLMKKVPVPQKGNYVSPVVISVSGIEELEEEIFGPVLHVATFAAKDINKVVDDVNAKGYGLTFGIHSRVDRRVEQIASRIKVGNTYVNRNQIGAIVGSQPFGGEGLSGTGPKAGGPQYVRRFLKGETVERTADSGARQVDIKKLEGLIGKVTGIKVPAPEPRVEAMKPIFGEVPAPLDAHAEELPGPTGELNRLSNHPRGVVLCLGPDKETALEQAATALSQGNKVVVVAPGVEEIMGTAAAAGLPIVGVEGLLEPEALAQARGFHAAVSCAEQSLLKKYRQALAKREGALLPLITEHKLDQRFVIERHLCVDTTAAGGNASLIAASE
;
A
#
# COMPACT_ATOMS: atom_id res chain seq x y z
N ASP A 1 50.10 6.01 -13.26
CA ASP A 1 49.22 5.85 -14.40
C ASP A 1 47.98 5.08 -13.94
N PRO A 2 46.74 5.56 -14.16
CA PRO A 2 45.51 4.81 -13.82
C PRO A 2 45.48 3.40 -14.38
N MET A 3 46.06 3.16 -15.55
CA MET A 3 46.15 1.83 -16.18
C MET A 3 47.07 0.88 -15.42
N ASP A 4 48.08 1.38 -14.75
CA ASP A 4 48.98 0.54 -13.95
C ASP A 4 48.29 0.14 -12.64
N SER A 5 47.55 1.06 -12.01
CA SER A 5 46.73 0.75 -10.86
C SER A 5 45.62 -0.29 -11.17
N VAL A 6 44.98 -0.20 -12.34
CA VAL A 6 43.99 -1.21 -12.78
C VAL A 6 44.65 -2.58 -13.00
N LYS A 7 45.86 -2.62 -13.55
CA LYS A 7 46.60 -3.89 -13.74
C LYS A 7 47.04 -4.50 -12.40
N GLU A 8 47.41 -3.68 -11.42
CA GLU A 8 47.80 -4.12 -10.08
C GLU A 8 46.58 -4.66 -9.28
N MET A 9 45.38 -4.08 -9.48
CA MET A 9 44.14 -4.51 -8.83
C MET A 9 43.60 -5.85 -9.37
N GLY A 10 44.02 -6.26 -10.57
CA GLY A 10 43.55 -7.51 -11.20
C GLY A 10 42.10 -7.45 -11.71
N THR A 11 41.56 -8.60 -12.13
CA THR A 11 40.23 -8.68 -12.77
C THR A 11 39.05 -8.75 -11.80
N ASN A 12 39.31 -8.88 -10.50
CA ASN A 12 38.28 -8.96 -9.46
C ASN A 12 38.19 -7.67 -8.64
N ILE A 13 37.85 -6.57 -9.29
CA ILE A 13 37.67 -5.28 -8.62
C ILE A 13 36.20 -5.16 -8.22
N SER A 14 35.84 -5.64 -7.03
CA SER A 14 34.56 -5.31 -6.40
C SER A 14 34.77 -4.28 -5.31
N SER A 15 34.07 -3.15 -5.38
CA SER A 15 34.03 -2.20 -4.28
C SER A 15 33.43 -2.85 -3.04
N LYS A 16 34.02 -2.64 -1.87
CA LYS A 16 33.44 -3.06 -0.59
C LYS A 16 32.33 -2.10 -0.13
N ALA A 17 32.35 -0.86 -0.62
CA ALA A 17 31.42 0.21 -0.25
C ALA A 17 30.20 0.30 -1.21
N ILE A 18 30.37 -0.16 -2.47
CA ILE A 18 29.30 -0.13 -3.48
C ILE A 18 28.88 -1.57 -3.78
N VAL A 19 27.70 -1.93 -3.30
CA VAL A 19 27.15 -3.28 -3.52
C VAL A 19 26.64 -3.40 -4.95
N HIS A 20 26.98 -4.50 -5.61
CA HIS A 20 26.45 -4.80 -6.95
C HIS A 20 24.90 -4.87 -6.88
N PRO A 21 24.15 -4.23 -7.80
CA PRO A 21 22.68 -4.19 -7.73
C PRO A 21 22.00 -5.54 -7.52
N TYR A 22 22.50 -6.58 -8.15
CA TYR A 22 22.00 -7.95 -8.01
C TYR A 22 22.13 -8.51 -6.59
N LYS A 23 23.11 -8.02 -5.80
CA LYS A 23 23.41 -8.44 -4.41
C LYS A 23 22.93 -7.44 -3.36
N LEU A 24 22.03 -6.53 -3.72
CA LEU A 24 21.55 -5.48 -2.82
C LEU A 24 21.03 -6.03 -1.47
N PHE A 25 20.41 -7.20 -1.50
CA PHE A 25 19.85 -7.87 -0.32
C PHE A 25 20.76 -8.98 0.26
N GLY A 26 22.06 -8.95 -0.05
CA GLY A 26 23.05 -9.90 0.45
C GLY A 26 22.72 -11.34 0.11
N ASP A 27 22.85 -12.23 1.09
CA ASP A 27 22.54 -13.65 0.94
C ASP A 27 21.04 -13.98 1.14
N GLN A 28 20.24 -13.00 1.52
CA GLN A 28 18.81 -13.22 1.76
C GLN A 28 18.07 -13.54 0.44
N ARG A 29 18.32 -12.76 -0.60
CA ARG A 29 17.76 -12.98 -1.93
C ARG A 29 18.54 -12.22 -3.00
N ARG A 30 18.46 -12.68 -4.22
CA ARG A 30 18.86 -11.86 -5.37
C ARG A 30 17.89 -10.68 -5.53
N ASN A 31 18.36 -9.60 -6.14
CA ASN A 31 17.49 -8.55 -6.65
C ASN A 31 16.86 -9.00 -7.98
N SER A 32 15.73 -8.42 -8.38
CA SER A 32 15.14 -8.63 -9.69
C SER A 32 16.11 -8.22 -10.81
N LYS A 33 16.06 -8.90 -11.95
CA LYS A 33 16.76 -8.49 -13.16
C LYS A 33 16.27 -7.09 -13.58
N GLY A 34 17.21 -6.22 -13.91
CA GLY A 34 16.89 -4.94 -14.53
C GLY A 34 17.12 -5.00 -16.03
N TRP A 35 16.52 -4.03 -16.73
CA TRP A 35 16.81 -3.76 -18.14
C TRP A 35 17.24 -2.29 -18.24
N ASP A 36 18.45 -2.06 -18.69
CA ASP A 36 18.96 -0.71 -18.91
C ASP A 36 18.41 -0.16 -20.23
N ILE A 37 17.31 0.59 -20.13
CA ILE A 37 16.68 1.22 -21.30
C ILE A 37 17.45 2.43 -21.83
N THR A 38 18.60 2.77 -21.25
CA THR A 38 19.55 3.75 -21.79
C THR A 38 20.66 3.09 -22.64
N ASP A 39 20.81 1.75 -22.53
CA ASP A 39 21.73 0.98 -23.35
C ASP A 39 21.08 0.58 -24.68
N PRO A 40 21.60 1.04 -25.84
CA PRO A 40 21.04 0.71 -27.16
C PRO A 40 20.97 -0.79 -27.46
N VAL A 41 21.87 -1.60 -26.90
CA VAL A 41 21.87 -3.06 -27.09
C VAL A 41 20.67 -3.68 -26.37
N THR A 42 20.50 -3.33 -25.09
CA THR A 42 19.36 -3.79 -24.28
C THR A 42 18.03 -3.34 -24.88
N VAL A 43 17.92 -2.09 -25.34
CA VAL A 43 16.70 -1.57 -26.00
C VAL A 43 16.39 -2.36 -27.26
N LYS A 44 17.39 -2.65 -28.11
CA LYS A 44 17.19 -3.45 -29.31
C LYS A 44 16.70 -4.86 -29.00
N GLU A 45 17.28 -5.54 -28.00
CA GLU A 45 16.81 -6.86 -27.55
C GLU A 45 15.35 -6.83 -27.08
N ILE A 46 14.96 -5.81 -26.30
CA ILE A 46 13.59 -5.64 -25.85
C ILE A 46 12.65 -5.41 -27.04
N ASP A 47 13.03 -4.54 -27.98
CA ASP A 47 12.19 -4.22 -29.14
C ASP A 47 11.99 -5.44 -30.04
N GLU A 48 13.05 -6.18 -30.33
CA GLU A 48 12.98 -7.43 -31.12
C GLU A 48 12.12 -8.49 -30.40
N GLY A 49 12.26 -8.62 -29.08
CA GLY A 49 11.53 -9.60 -28.29
C GLY A 49 10.03 -9.27 -28.18
N ARG A 50 9.67 -8.01 -27.90
CA ARG A 50 8.26 -7.59 -27.77
C ARG A 50 7.55 -7.43 -29.13
N ASP A 51 8.29 -7.20 -30.22
CA ASP A 51 7.72 -6.98 -31.54
C ASP A 51 6.99 -8.21 -32.08
N ALA A 52 7.37 -9.41 -31.63
CA ALA A 52 6.65 -10.65 -31.89
C ALA A 52 5.20 -10.63 -31.37
N PHE A 53 4.90 -9.75 -30.43
CA PHE A 53 3.58 -9.58 -29.78
C PHE A 53 2.85 -8.31 -30.23
N ARG A 54 3.37 -7.55 -31.18
CA ARG A 54 2.77 -6.28 -31.63
C ARG A 54 1.34 -6.46 -32.12
N ASP A 55 1.07 -7.48 -32.91
CA ASP A 55 -0.25 -7.80 -33.47
C ASP A 55 -0.88 -9.03 -32.81
N HIS A 56 -0.27 -9.56 -31.76
CA HIS A 56 -0.80 -10.73 -31.07
C HIS A 56 -2.15 -10.43 -30.43
N ARG A 57 -3.07 -11.40 -30.47
CA ARG A 57 -4.40 -11.30 -29.86
C ARG A 57 -4.53 -12.37 -28.79
N TRP A 58 -4.48 -11.93 -27.52
CA TRP A 58 -4.62 -12.83 -26.39
C TRP A 58 -6.09 -13.25 -26.17
N LYS A 59 -6.23 -14.42 -25.60
CA LYS A 59 -7.52 -14.96 -25.19
C LYS A 59 -7.42 -15.34 -23.73
N GLY A 60 -8.44 -14.96 -22.95
CA GLY A 60 -8.48 -15.23 -21.54
C GLY A 60 -9.88 -15.57 -21.04
N GLY A 61 -9.94 -16.01 -19.79
CA GLY A 61 -11.17 -16.33 -19.10
C GLY A 61 -10.91 -16.83 -17.70
N PRO A 62 -11.91 -17.35 -17.01
CA PRO A 62 -11.73 -17.96 -15.70
C PRO A 62 -10.75 -19.12 -15.75
N ILE A 63 -9.82 -19.17 -14.80
CA ILE A 63 -8.92 -20.30 -14.56
C ILE A 63 -9.28 -20.88 -13.21
N ILE A 64 -10.15 -21.87 -13.18
CA ILE A 64 -10.65 -22.50 -11.95
C ILE A 64 -10.40 -24.00 -11.95
N ALA A 65 -10.39 -24.60 -10.77
CA ALA A 65 -10.32 -26.05 -10.61
C ALA A 65 -11.75 -26.64 -10.68
N GLY A 66 -12.30 -26.71 -11.88
CA GLY A 66 -13.64 -27.18 -12.17
C GLY A 66 -14.06 -26.83 -13.58
N GLU A 67 -15.31 -27.13 -13.92
CA GLU A 67 -15.91 -26.74 -15.19
C GLU A 67 -16.21 -25.24 -15.18
N VAL A 68 -15.84 -24.55 -16.26
CA VAL A 68 -16.11 -23.12 -16.45
C VAL A 68 -17.43 -22.96 -17.18
N ALA A 69 -18.41 -22.33 -16.53
CA ALA A 69 -19.66 -21.94 -17.18
C ALA A 69 -19.47 -20.69 -18.05
N GLY A 70 -18.72 -19.72 -17.54
CA GLY A 70 -18.51 -18.44 -18.19
C GLY A 70 -19.76 -17.55 -18.21
N ALA A 71 -19.57 -16.30 -18.55
CA ALA A 71 -20.61 -15.32 -18.83
C ALA A 71 -20.38 -14.69 -20.20
N GLU A 72 -20.49 -13.38 -20.31
CA GLU A 72 -20.22 -12.66 -21.56
C GLU A 72 -18.73 -12.57 -21.92
N VAL A 73 -18.45 -12.32 -23.19
CA VAL A 73 -17.09 -12.09 -23.70
C VAL A 73 -16.86 -10.60 -23.83
N GLN A 74 -15.86 -10.11 -23.13
CA GLN A 74 -15.42 -8.71 -23.19
C GLN A 74 -14.24 -8.57 -24.14
N MET A 75 -14.32 -7.57 -25.04
CA MET A 75 -13.21 -7.18 -25.90
C MET A 75 -12.26 -6.25 -25.14
N VAL A 76 -10.97 -6.54 -25.19
CA VAL A 76 -9.92 -5.70 -24.61
C VAL A 76 -9.29 -4.84 -25.70
N ARG A 77 -9.27 -3.54 -25.49
CA ARG A 77 -8.79 -2.55 -26.42
C ARG A 77 -7.59 -1.80 -25.88
N ASN A 78 -6.69 -1.41 -26.77
CA ASN A 78 -5.53 -0.60 -26.43
C ASN A 78 -5.97 0.84 -26.11
N PRO A 79 -5.68 1.38 -24.90
CA PRO A 79 -6.05 2.75 -24.56
C PRO A 79 -5.36 3.82 -25.42
N ALA A 80 -4.20 3.52 -25.99
CA ALA A 80 -3.50 4.40 -26.93
C ALA A 80 -4.13 4.41 -28.32
N ASP A 81 -4.68 3.27 -28.76
CA ASP A 81 -5.36 3.10 -30.04
C ASP A 81 -6.62 2.22 -29.89
N PRO A 82 -7.81 2.79 -29.73
CA PRO A 82 -9.06 2.04 -29.57
C PRO A 82 -9.44 1.13 -30.73
N GLU A 83 -8.77 1.25 -31.90
CA GLU A 83 -8.94 0.33 -33.03
C GLU A 83 -8.09 -0.92 -32.89
N ASP A 84 -7.00 -0.87 -32.11
CA ASP A 84 -6.20 -2.06 -31.78
C ASP A 84 -6.94 -2.94 -30.77
N THR A 85 -7.25 -4.15 -31.22
CA THR A 85 -7.84 -5.19 -30.37
C THR A 85 -6.73 -6.03 -29.75
N VAL A 86 -6.48 -5.84 -28.47
CA VAL A 86 -5.47 -6.59 -27.69
C VAL A 86 -5.88 -8.06 -27.54
N GLY A 87 -7.18 -8.30 -27.37
CA GLY A 87 -7.70 -9.65 -27.22
C GLY A 87 -9.15 -9.66 -26.71
N HIS A 88 -9.53 -10.80 -26.13
CA HIS A 88 -10.84 -10.92 -25.48
C HIS A 88 -10.76 -11.79 -24.22
N VAL A 89 -11.66 -11.53 -23.28
CA VAL A 89 -11.76 -12.23 -22.00
C VAL A 89 -13.19 -12.71 -21.83
N THR A 90 -13.38 -14.01 -21.56
CA THR A 90 -14.64 -14.51 -21.04
C THR A 90 -14.74 -14.14 -19.56
N LEU A 91 -15.81 -13.48 -19.15
CA LEU A 91 -16.03 -13.14 -17.76
C LEU A 91 -16.54 -14.35 -16.97
N ALA A 92 -16.22 -14.41 -15.68
CA ALA A 92 -16.75 -15.43 -14.78
C ALA A 92 -18.21 -15.16 -14.45
N SER A 93 -18.99 -16.21 -14.33
CA SER A 93 -20.36 -16.19 -13.82
C SER A 93 -20.41 -16.37 -12.29
N GLU A 94 -21.56 -16.16 -11.67
CA GLU A 94 -21.76 -16.47 -10.25
C GLU A 94 -21.58 -17.99 -9.96
N ALA A 95 -21.93 -18.86 -10.92
CA ALA A 95 -21.69 -20.30 -10.81
C ALA A 95 -20.19 -20.64 -10.79
N ASP A 96 -19.37 -19.92 -11.59
CA ASP A 96 -17.92 -20.08 -11.55
C ASP A 96 -17.35 -19.65 -10.19
N VAL A 97 -17.89 -18.60 -9.59
CA VAL A 97 -17.47 -18.13 -8.24
C VAL A 97 -17.75 -19.22 -7.21
N ASP A 98 -18.94 -19.82 -7.18
CA ASP A 98 -19.26 -20.89 -6.23
C ASP A 98 -18.39 -22.14 -6.43
N THR A 99 -18.18 -22.55 -7.68
CA THR A 99 -17.28 -23.64 -8.06
C THR A 99 -15.84 -23.37 -7.57
N ALA A 100 -15.34 -22.17 -7.80
CA ALA A 100 -14.00 -21.76 -7.41
C ALA A 100 -13.82 -21.72 -5.88
N ILE A 101 -14.79 -21.19 -5.13
CA ILE A 101 -14.75 -21.18 -3.66
C ILE A 101 -14.72 -22.61 -3.11
N THR A 102 -15.58 -23.49 -3.63
CA THR A 102 -15.64 -24.89 -3.21
C THR A 102 -14.30 -25.61 -3.50
N ALA A 103 -13.76 -25.44 -4.69
CA ALA A 103 -12.47 -26.02 -5.05
C ALA A 103 -11.31 -25.44 -4.18
N ALA A 104 -11.34 -24.13 -3.87
CA ALA A 104 -10.34 -23.50 -3.00
C ALA A 104 -10.38 -24.05 -1.57
N GLN A 105 -11.57 -24.38 -1.03
CA GLN A 105 -11.71 -25.03 0.28
C GLN A 105 -11.07 -26.43 0.29
N GLU A 106 -11.25 -27.21 -0.75
CA GLU A 106 -10.61 -28.53 -0.88
C GLU A 106 -9.10 -28.40 -1.08
N GLY A 107 -8.66 -27.50 -1.97
CA GLY A 107 -7.26 -27.22 -2.22
C GLY A 107 -6.52 -26.69 -0.99
N PHE A 108 -7.21 -25.98 -0.10
CA PHE A 108 -6.63 -25.50 1.16
C PHE A 108 -6.09 -26.64 2.03
N LYS A 109 -6.76 -27.79 2.08
CA LYS A 109 -6.36 -28.95 2.89
C LYS A 109 -5.00 -29.48 2.48
N THR A 110 -4.69 -29.46 1.19
CA THR A 110 -3.43 -29.96 0.64
C THR A 110 -2.35 -28.89 0.56
N TRP A 111 -2.72 -27.67 0.17
CA TRP A 111 -1.77 -26.56 0.02
C TRP A 111 -1.24 -26.07 1.37
N SER A 112 -2.09 -25.88 2.37
CA SER A 112 -1.67 -25.46 3.72
C SER A 112 -0.78 -26.50 4.43
N ALA A 113 -0.97 -27.78 4.12
CA ALA A 113 -0.16 -28.86 4.66
C ALA A 113 1.25 -28.97 4.05
N ARG A 114 1.53 -28.29 2.92
CA ARG A 114 2.88 -28.26 2.33
C ARG A 114 3.83 -27.45 3.22
N PRO A 115 5.07 -27.89 3.43
CA PRO A 115 6.08 -27.07 4.10
C PRO A 115 6.24 -25.69 3.44
N ALA A 116 6.48 -24.65 4.24
CA ALA A 116 6.68 -23.29 3.71
C ALA A 116 7.83 -23.22 2.70
N LYS A 117 8.86 -24.03 2.88
CA LYS A 117 9.98 -24.14 1.93
C LYS A 117 9.53 -24.59 0.54
N GLU A 118 8.63 -25.55 0.43
CA GLU A 118 8.10 -26.01 -0.87
C GLU A 118 7.21 -24.95 -1.53
N ARG A 119 6.38 -24.26 -0.74
CA ARG A 119 5.61 -23.11 -1.23
C ARG A 119 6.52 -22.00 -1.73
N ALA A 120 7.58 -21.67 -0.97
CA ALA A 120 8.58 -20.68 -1.34
C ALA A 120 9.33 -21.02 -2.64
N GLU A 121 9.63 -22.31 -2.90
CA GLU A 121 10.24 -22.73 -4.19
C GLU A 121 9.31 -22.45 -5.39
N CYS A 122 8.00 -22.65 -5.23
CA CYS A 122 7.04 -22.25 -6.28
C CYS A 122 7.12 -20.75 -6.56
N LEU A 123 7.20 -19.90 -5.50
CA LEU A 123 7.30 -18.45 -5.66
C LEU A 123 8.61 -18.05 -6.38
N ARG A 124 9.74 -18.65 -6.02
CA ARG A 124 11.01 -18.39 -6.70
C ARG A 124 10.94 -18.74 -8.18
N LYS A 125 10.27 -19.84 -8.50
CA LYS A 125 10.05 -20.24 -9.89
C LYS A 125 9.10 -19.29 -10.63
N VAL A 126 8.10 -18.70 -9.97
CA VAL A 126 7.29 -17.61 -10.54
C VAL A 126 8.19 -16.43 -10.93
N ALA A 127 9.12 -16.03 -10.04
CA ALA A 127 10.06 -14.96 -10.31
C ALA A 127 10.89 -15.21 -11.57
N ASP A 128 11.44 -16.43 -11.71
CA ASP A 128 12.23 -16.82 -12.87
C ASP A 128 11.37 -16.81 -14.15
N LEU A 129 10.17 -17.39 -14.12
CA LEU A 129 9.26 -17.42 -15.26
C LEU A 129 8.80 -16.01 -15.70
N TYR A 130 8.62 -15.05 -14.78
CA TYR A 130 8.29 -13.69 -15.15
C TYR A 130 9.45 -13.00 -15.88
N GLU A 131 10.69 -13.21 -15.44
CA GLU A 131 11.88 -12.68 -16.15
C GLU A 131 12.09 -13.36 -17.51
N GLU A 132 11.85 -14.66 -17.63
CA GLU A 132 11.94 -15.42 -18.88
C GLU A 132 10.89 -14.98 -19.91
N ASN A 133 9.68 -14.59 -19.46
CA ASN A 133 8.59 -14.15 -20.33
C ASN A 133 8.44 -12.62 -20.37
N ALA A 134 9.49 -11.86 -20.01
CA ALA A 134 9.44 -10.42 -19.86
C ALA A 134 8.96 -9.68 -21.11
N TYR A 135 9.37 -10.10 -22.29
CA TYR A 135 9.02 -9.40 -23.55
C TYR A 135 7.52 -9.51 -23.88
N GLU A 136 6.90 -10.66 -23.62
CA GLU A 136 5.46 -10.82 -23.73
C GLU A 136 4.73 -9.95 -22.69
N LEU A 137 5.22 -9.96 -21.45
CA LEU A 137 4.62 -9.16 -20.37
C LEU A 137 4.76 -7.65 -20.63
N PHE A 138 5.89 -7.18 -21.18
CA PHE A 138 6.04 -5.78 -21.62
C PHE A 138 5.02 -5.41 -22.71
N ALA A 139 4.91 -6.25 -23.75
CA ALA A 139 3.99 -6.00 -24.86
C ALA A 139 2.54 -5.95 -24.36
N LEU A 140 2.16 -6.88 -23.49
CA LEU A 140 0.82 -6.96 -22.94
C LEU A 140 0.52 -5.77 -22.02
N ALA A 141 1.42 -5.40 -21.09
CA ALA A 141 1.26 -4.24 -20.22
C ALA A 141 1.14 -2.92 -21.01
N THR A 142 1.91 -2.79 -22.11
CA THR A 142 1.82 -1.62 -22.99
C THR A 142 0.47 -1.56 -23.71
N ARG A 143 0.03 -2.67 -24.33
CA ARG A 143 -1.19 -2.68 -25.15
C ARG A 143 -2.48 -2.73 -24.34
N GLU A 144 -2.48 -3.42 -23.18
CA GLU A 144 -3.69 -3.54 -22.33
C GLU A 144 -3.84 -2.36 -21.35
N ALA A 145 -2.73 -1.90 -20.75
CA ALA A 145 -2.74 -0.88 -19.69
C ALA A 145 -2.15 0.48 -20.09
N GLY A 146 -1.67 0.64 -21.34
CA GLY A 146 -1.07 1.89 -21.80
C GLY A 146 0.27 2.22 -21.14
N LYS A 147 1.00 1.21 -20.66
CA LYS A 147 2.26 1.39 -19.93
C LYS A 147 3.42 1.67 -20.88
N SER A 148 4.23 2.70 -20.57
CA SER A 148 5.51 2.92 -21.23
C SER A 148 6.49 1.77 -20.93
N LEU A 149 7.58 1.65 -21.70
CA LEU A 149 8.59 0.62 -21.42
C LEU A 149 9.19 0.77 -20.01
N LEU A 150 9.44 2.00 -19.57
CA LEU A 150 9.93 2.28 -18.22
C LEU A 150 8.97 1.74 -17.13
N ASP A 151 7.66 1.95 -17.32
CA ASP A 151 6.65 1.42 -16.41
C ASP A 151 6.56 -0.10 -16.47
N GLY A 152 6.68 -0.70 -17.67
CA GLY A 152 6.70 -2.16 -17.87
C GLY A 152 7.86 -2.83 -17.15
N VAL A 153 9.06 -2.24 -17.24
CA VAL A 153 10.24 -2.69 -16.49
C VAL A 153 9.99 -2.65 -14.99
N ALA A 154 9.41 -1.56 -14.49
CA ALA A 154 9.08 -1.42 -13.06
C ALA A 154 8.06 -2.48 -12.60
N GLU A 155 7.02 -2.77 -13.40
CA GLU A 155 6.01 -3.81 -13.13
C GLU A 155 6.64 -5.20 -12.93
N ILE A 156 7.47 -5.62 -13.88
CA ILE A 156 8.07 -6.96 -13.81
C ILE A 156 9.05 -7.03 -12.63
N ARG A 157 9.89 -6.03 -12.45
CA ARG A 157 10.85 -6.00 -11.35
C ARG A 157 10.15 -6.08 -9.99
N GLU A 158 9.11 -5.29 -9.78
CA GLU A 158 8.36 -5.30 -8.51
C GLU A 158 7.65 -6.64 -8.29
N ALA A 159 7.03 -7.23 -9.33
CA ALA A 159 6.41 -8.55 -9.25
C ALA A 159 7.41 -9.65 -8.87
N VAL A 160 8.58 -9.64 -9.49
CA VAL A 160 9.68 -10.57 -9.19
C VAL A 160 10.21 -10.38 -7.77
N ASP A 161 10.40 -9.13 -7.35
CA ASP A 161 10.87 -8.83 -6.00
C ASP A 161 9.85 -9.23 -4.93
N PHE A 162 8.53 -9.08 -5.17
CA PHE A 162 7.49 -9.63 -4.29
C PHE A 162 7.60 -11.15 -4.17
N ALA A 163 7.78 -11.87 -5.29
CA ALA A 163 7.90 -13.32 -5.27
C ALA A 163 9.12 -13.79 -4.43
N LEU A 164 10.28 -13.16 -4.64
CA LEU A 164 11.51 -13.49 -3.93
C LEU A 164 11.45 -13.10 -2.44
N PHE A 165 10.91 -11.93 -2.12
CA PHE A 165 10.79 -11.44 -0.75
C PHE A 165 9.82 -12.30 0.06
N TYR A 166 8.61 -12.55 -0.46
CA TYR A 166 7.62 -13.34 0.25
C TYR A 166 8.00 -14.82 0.34
N ALA A 167 8.79 -15.35 -0.59
CA ALA A 167 9.35 -16.69 -0.43
C ALA A 167 10.15 -16.83 0.87
N ASN A 168 10.93 -15.82 1.22
CA ASN A 168 11.71 -15.83 2.47
C ASN A 168 10.84 -15.54 3.69
N GLU A 169 9.92 -14.57 3.60
CA GLU A 169 9.00 -14.26 4.71
C GLU A 169 8.09 -15.45 5.04
N GLY A 170 7.65 -16.24 4.05
CA GLY A 170 6.89 -17.45 4.29
C GLY A 170 7.64 -18.48 5.11
N ILE A 171 8.92 -18.69 4.85
CA ILE A 171 9.80 -19.57 5.64
C ILE A 171 10.02 -18.98 7.05
N ARG A 172 10.28 -17.67 7.13
CA ARG A 172 10.48 -16.97 8.41
C ARG A 172 9.30 -17.10 9.37
N TYR A 173 8.08 -17.12 8.84
CA TYR A 173 6.86 -17.14 9.63
C TYR A 173 6.18 -18.52 9.71
N GLU A 174 6.83 -19.60 9.29
CA GLU A 174 6.24 -20.97 9.27
C GLU A 174 5.65 -21.38 10.61
N ASP A 175 6.34 -21.07 11.72
CA ASP A 175 5.93 -21.44 13.07
C ASP A 175 5.07 -20.36 13.78
N ASN A 176 4.69 -19.28 13.10
CA ASN A 176 4.02 -18.14 13.72
C ASN A 176 2.49 -18.15 13.61
N GLY A 177 1.89 -19.25 13.23
CA GLY A 177 0.44 -19.42 13.15
C GLY A 177 0.00 -20.27 11.96
N GLU A 178 -1.28 -20.62 11.92
CA GLU A 178 -1.90 -21.37 10.86
C GLU A 178 -2.39 -20.45 9.74
N ALA A 179 -2.46 -20.96 8.51
CA ALA A 179 -3.12 -20.26 7.41
C ALA A 179 -4.60 -20.00 7.70
N ARG A 180 -5.14 -18.88 7.20
CA ARG A 180 -6.52 -18.45 7.46
C ARG A 180 -7.56 -19.27 6.72
N GLY A 181 -7.28 -19.72 5.49
CA GLY A 181 -8.24 -20.42 4.62
C GLY A 181 -8.26 -19.86 3.20
N VAL A 182 -9.48 -19.71 2.66
CA VAL A 182 -9.68 -19.13 1.34
C VAL A 182 -9.60 -17.60 1.41
N MET A 183 -8.68 -17.01 0.66
CA MET A 183 -8.49 -15.56 0.60
C MET A 183 -8.89 -15.01 -0.77
N VAL A 184 -9.49 -13.84 -0.79
CA VAL A 184 -9.83 -13.12 -2.01
C VAL A 184 -8.82 -12.00 -2.24
N CYS A 185 -8.22 -11.93 -3.44
CA CYS A 185 -7.33 -10.86 -3.86
C CYS A 185 -7.98 -10.06 -5.00
N ILE A 186 -8.32 -8.80 -4.74
CA ILE A 186 -8.92 -7.87 -5.72
C ILE A 186 -7.89 -6.79 -6.01
N SER A 187 -7.33 -6.81 -7.21
CA SER A 187 -6.22 -5.94 -7.61
C SER A 187 -6.65 -4.83 -8.56
N PRO A 188 -5.88 -3.72 -8.61
CA PRO A 188 -6.18 -2.58 -9.45
C PRO A 188 -5.63 -2.78 -10.88
N TRP A 189 -6.08 -1.91 -11.80
CA TRP A 189 -5.60 -1.91 -13.19
C TRP A 189 -4.27 -1.15 -13.39
N ASN A 190 -3.89 -0.26 -12.48
CA ASN A 190 -2.70 0.60 -12.65
C ASN A 190 -1.37 -0.07 -12.30
N PHE A 191 -1.40 -1.16 -11.54
CA PHE A 191 -0.28 -2.09 -11.31
C PHE A 191 -0.77 -3.53 -11.53
N PRO A 192 -1.10 -3.87 -12.79
CA PRO A 192 -1.84 -5.10 -13.10
C PRO A 192 -1.02 -6.38 -12.93
N LEU A 193 0.32 -6.30 -12.90
CA LEU A 193 1.19 -7.43 -12.63
C LEU A 193 1.75 -7.37 -11.19
N ALA A 194 2.34 -6.23 -10.80
CA ALA A 194 3.07 -6.13 -9.53
C ALA A 194 2.16 -6.28 -8.31
N ILE A 195 1.14 -5.44 -8.16
CA ILE A 195 0.21 -5.51 -7.02
C ILE A 195 -0.60 -6.81 -7.06
N PHE A 196 -1.06 -7.23 -8.24
CA PHE A 196 -1.73 -8.53 -8.44
C PHE A 196 -0.88 -9.67 -7.89
N THR A 197 0.38 -9.76 -8.31
CA THR A 197 1.31 -10.78 -7.85
C THR A 197 1.58 -10.69 -6.35
N GLY A 198 1.83 -9.49 -5.84
CA GLY A 198 2.16 -9.27 -4.43
C GLY A 198 1.07 -9.74 -3.48
N GLN A 199 -0.20 -9.41 -3.76
CA GLN A 199 -1.34 -9.85 -2.97
C GLN A 199 -1.47 -11.38 -2.99
N ILE A 200 -1.38 -12.00 -4.15
CA ILE A 200 -1.57 -13.44 -4.34
C ILE A 200 -0.43 -14.22 -3.65
N LEU A 201 0.81 -13.90 -3.94
CA LEU A 201 1.95 -14.69 -3.48
C LEU A 201 2.17 -14.59 -1.96
N ALA A 202 1.86 -13.44 -1.34
CA ALA A 202 1.88 -13.31 0.12
C ALA A 202 0.88 -14.25 0.80
N ASN A 203 -0.32 -14.39 0.23
CA ASN A 203 -1.33 -15.31 0.73
C ASN A 203 -0.94 -16.79 0.49
N LEU A 204 -0.47 -17.11 -0.71
CA LEU A 204 -0.08 -18.49 -1.05
C LEU A 204 1.07 -18.99 -0.18
N VAL A 205 2.11 -18.17 0.04
CA VAL A 205 3.25 -18.60 0.86
C VAL A 205 2.87 -18.78 2.33
N ALA A 206 1.90 -18.00 2.85
CA ALA A 206 1.32 -18.21 4.18
C ALA A 206 0.49 -19.51 4.29
N GLY A 207 0.26 -20.21 3.17
CA GLY A 207 -0.50 -21.46 3.13
C GLY A 207 -1.98 -21.29 2.82
N ASN A 208 -2.44 -20.10 2.50
CA ASN A 208 -3.82 -19.85 2.09
C ASN A 208 -4.04 -20.25 0.62
N THR A 209 -5.28 -20.55 0.26
CA THR A 209 -5.70 -20.60 -1.13
C THR A 209 -6.25 -19.24 -1.56
N VAL A 210 -6.16 -18.92 -2.85
CA VAL A 210 -6.45 -17.58 -3.37
C VAL A 210 -7.46 -17.62 -4.51
N LEU A 211 -8.45 -16.75 -4.40
CA LEU A 211 -9.37 -16.40 -5.48
C LEU A 211 -9.00 -15.00 -5.97
N ALA A 212 -8.36 -14.92 -7.13
CA ALA A 212 -7.85 -13.69 -7.70
C ALA A 212 -8.86 -13.06 -8.65
N LYS A 213 -9.28 -11.83 -8.33
CA LYS A 213 -10.10 -10.99 -9.20
C LYS A 213 -9.28 -9.81 -9.71
N PRO A 214 -8.85 -9.81 -10.97
CA PRO A 214 -8.18 -8.66 -11.58
C PRO A 214 -9.15 -7.51 -11.81
N ALA A 215 -8.61 -6.32 -12.06
CA ALA A 215 -9.41 -5.23 -12.60
C ALA A 215 -9.93 -5.59 -14.01
N GLU A 216 -11.09 -5.08 -14.34
CA GLU A 216 -11.78 -5.38 -15.61
C GLU A 216 -10.95 -4.95 -16.83
N GLN A 217 -10.21 -3.84 -16.67
CA GLN A 217 -9.39 -3.25 -17.73
C GLN A 217 -8.11 -4.07 -18.05
N THR A 218 -7.65 -4.91 -17.13
CA THR A 218 -6.33 -5.57 -17.23
C THR A 218 -6.39 -7.07 -16.93
N SER A 219 -7.41 -7.73 -17.48
CA SER A 219 -7.65 -9.15 -17.22
C SER A 219 -6.73 -10.09 -18.00
N LEU A 220 -6.25 -9.71 -19.19
CA LEU A 220 -5.37 -10.57 -20.01
C LEU A 220 -3.98 -10.73 -19.36
N LEU A 221 -3.42 -9.65 -18.82
CA LEU A 221 -2.16 -9.72 -18.09
C LEU A 221 -2.27 -10.61 -16.84
N ALA A 222 -3.39 -10.53 -16.15
CA ALA A 222 -3.69 -11.40 -15.00
C ALA A 222 -3.83 -12.87 -15.39
N VAL A 223 -4.49 -13.17 -16.53
CA VAL A 223 -4.56 -14.53 -17.09
C VAL A 223 -3.16 -15.07 -17.30
N ARG A 224 -2.30 -14.31 -18.01
CA ARG A 224 -0.94 -14.74 -18.29
C ARG A 224 -0.11 -14.94 -17.01
N ALA A 225 -0.26 -14.05 -16.04
CA ALA A 225 0.41 -14.17 -14.74
C ALA A 225 0.03 -15.47 -14.01
N VAL A 226 -1.27 -15.82 -13.97
CA VAL A 226 -1.74 -17.05 -13.30
C VAL A 226 -1.31 -18.31 -14.07
N GLU A 227 -1.30 -18.28 -15.40
CA GLU A 227 -0.75 -19.39 -16.20
C GLU A 227 0.72 -19.66 -15.83
N LEU A 228 1.54 -18.61 -15.67
CA LEU A 228 2.93 -18.73 -15.24
C LEU A 228 3.05 -19.24 -13.79
N MET A 229 2.14 -18.82 -12.89
CA MET A 229 2.08 -19.35 -11.54
C MET A 229 1.78 -20.86 -11.53
N HIS A 230 0.88 -21.34 -12.40
CA HIS A 230 0.61 -22.77 -12.54
C HIS A 230 1.82 -23.53 -13.13
N GLN A 231 2.50 -22.95 -14.10
CA GLN A 231 3.75 -23.52 -14.64
C GLN A 231 4.86 -23.60 -13.57
N ALA A 232 4.86 -22.69 -12.60
CA ALA A 232 5.74 -22.72 -11.45
C ALA A 232 5.43 -23.84 -10.45
N GLY A 233 4.33 -24.56 -10.60
CA GLY A 233 3.92 -25.71 -9.77
C GLY A 233 2.89 -25.36 -8.68
N ILE A 234 2.30 -24.18 -8.73
CA ILE A 234 1.16 -23.84 -7.84
C ILE A 234 -0.10 -24.52 -8.40
N PRO A 235 -0.81 -25.35 -7.60
CA PRO A 235 -1.98 -26.08 -8.07
C PRO A 235 -3.15 -25.18 -8.46
N LYS A 236 -4.02 -25.65 -9.35
CA LYS A 236 -5.22 -24.90 -9.80
C LYS A 236 -6.23 -24.64 -8.68
N ASP A 237 -6.31 -25.52 -7.68
CA ASP A 237 -7.16 -25.37 -6.51
C ASP A 237 -6.53 -24.47 -5.42
N ALA A 238 -5.23 -24.16 -5.52
CA ALA A 238 -4.55 -23.20 -4.64
C ALA A 238 -4.65 -21.76 -5.14
N ILE A 239 -4.58 -21.52 -6.47
CA ILE A 239 -4.80 -20.21 -7.09
C ILE A 239 -5.81 -20.34 -8.22
N GLN A 240 -6.86 -19.55 -8.19
CA GLN A 240 -7.88 -19.49 -9.22
C GLN A 240 -8.14 -18.06 -9.65
N LEU A 241 -8.39 -17.84 -10.93
CA LEU A 241 -8.61 -16.53 -11.54
C LEU A 241 -10.07 -16.38 -11.97
N LEU A 242 -10.68 -15.28 -11.54
CA LEU A 242 -12.08 -14.95 -11.80
C LEU A 242 -12.19 -13.53 -12.40
N PRO A 243 -11.91 -13.37 -13.72
CA PRO A 243 -12.14 -12.10 -14.41
C PRO A 243 -13.64 -11.78 -14.38
N GLY A 244 -14.00 -10.55 -14.06
CA GLY A 244 -15.39 -10.15 -14.02
C GLY A 244 -15.62 -8.82 -13.34
N THR A 245 -16.86 -8.33 -13.37
CA THR A 245 -17.20 -7.02 -12.85
C THR A 245 -17.08 -6.96 -11.31
N GLY A 246 -16.83 -5.78 -10.79
CA GLY A 246 -16.86 -5.55 -9.35
C GLY A 246 -18.24 -5.85 -8.74
N ALA A 247 -19.32 -5.62 -9.49
CA ALA A 247 -20.68 -5.85 -9.03
C ALA A 247 -21.02 -7.35 -8.93
N THR A 248 -20.70 -8.13 -9.95
CA THR A 248 -21.03 -9.57 -10.02
C THR A 248 -20.00 -10.39 -9.25
N VAL A 249 -18.80 -10.53 -9.79
CA VAL A 249 -17.75 -11.39 -9.21
C VAL A 249 -17.22 -10.83 -7.90
N GLY A 250 -16.91 -9.54 -7.84
CA GLY A 250 -16.43 -8.89 -6.61
C GLY A 250 -17.47 -8.95 -5.49
N GLY A 251 -18.74 -8.69 -5.82
CA GLY A 251 -19.86 -8.75 -4.89
C GLY A 251 -20.07 -10.17 -4.33
N ALA A 252 -20.08 -11.19 -5.19
CA ALA A 252 -20.22 -12.59 -4.80
C ALA A 252 -19.07 -13.05 -3.88
N LEU A 253 -17.82 -12.78 -4.28
CA LEU A 253 -16.64 -13.16 -3.48
C LEU A 253 -16.61 -12.51 -2.09
N THR A 254 -16.98 -11.22 -2.00
CA THR A 254 -16.90 -10.47 -0.73
C THR A 254 -18.11 -10.68 0.18
N SER A 255 -19.14 -11.38 -0.29
CA SER A 255 -20.34 -11.72 0.49
C SER A 255 -20.41 -13.20 0.89
N ASP A 256 -19.40 -14.02 0.56
CA ASP A 256 -19.42 -15.45 0.86
C ASP A 256 -18.79 -15.76 2.22
N SER A 257 -19.52 -16.47 3.08
CA SER A 257 -19.09 -16.81 4.43
C SER A 257 -17.93 -17.81 4.50
N ARG A 258 -17.62 -18.50 3.40
CA ARG A 258 -16.50 -19.45 3.29
C ARG A 258 -15.14 -18.73 3.11
N VAL A 259 -15.17 -17.44 2.82
CA VAL A 259 -13.97 -16.61 2.63
C VAL A 259 -13.42 -16.13 3.98
N ALA A 260 -12.12 -16.34 4.20
CA ALA A 260 -11.42 -16.00 5.45
C ALA A 260 -10.83 -14.59 5.47
N GLY A 261 -10.84 -13.89 4.34
CA GLY A 261 -10.36 -12.51 4.26
C GLY A 261 -10.21 -12.00 2.84
N VAL A 262 -9.98 -10.69 2.74
CA VAL A 262 -9.87 -9.97 1.46
C VAL A 262 -8.62 -9.08 1.47
N CYS A 263 -7.82 -9.18 0.41
CA CYS A 263 -6.83 -8.19 0.01
C CYS A 263 -7.42 -7.33 -1.11
N PHE A 264 -7.41 -6.03 -0.94
CA PHE A 264 -7.98 -5.09 -1.90
C PHE A 264 -7.03 -3.92 -2.16
N THR A 265 -6.87 -3.55 -3.42
CA THR A 265 -6.27 -2.26 -3.79
C THR A 265 -7.18 -1.57 -4.81
N GLY A 266 -7.55 -0.31 -4.52
CA GLY A 266 -8.44 0.46 -5.39
C GLY A 266 -8.97 1.73 -4.72
N SER A 267 -10.22 2.14 -5.00
CA SER A 267 -10.81 3.35 -4.43
C SER A 267 -11.26 3.16 -2.98
N THR A 268 -11.16 4.23 -2.16
CA THR A 268 -11.64 4.27 -0.77
C THR A 268 -13.12 3.86 -0.66
N ALA A 269 -13.97 4.34 -1.57
CA ALA A 269 -15.39 3.99 -1.59
C ALA A 269 -15.64 2.49 -1.85
N THR A 270 -14.80 1.86 -2.66
CA THR A 270 -14.90 0.40 -2.89
C THR A 270 -14.40 -0.37 -1.67
N ALA A 271 -13.33 0.05 -1.02
CA ALA A 271 -12.84 -0.56 0.23
C ALA A 271 -13.92 -0.54 1.33
N GLN A 272 -14.62 0.59 1.50
CA GLN A 272 -15.74 0.72 2.45
C GLN A 272 -16.90 -0.21 2.10
N ARG A 273 -17.26 -0.37 0.81
CA ARG A 273 -18.30 -1.33 0.39
C ARG A 273 -17.89 -2.78 0.66
N ILE A 274 -16.64 -3.13 0.43
CA ILE A 274 -16.09 -4.46 0.74
C ILE A 274 -16.18 -4.71 2.25
N ASP A 275 -15.73 -3.75 3.06
CA ASP A 275 -15.80 -3.85 4.52
C ASP A 275 -17.23 -4.06 5.04
N GLY A 276 -18.18 -3.32 4.49
CA GLY A 276 -19.62 -3.51 4.79
C GLY A 276 -20.09 -4.91 4.47
N LYS A 277 -19.80 -5.43 3.27
CA LYS A 277 -20.18 -6.79 2.85
C LYS A 277 -19.54 -7.88 3.71
N MET A 278 -18.26 -7.74 4.01
CA MET A 278 -17.54 -8.65 4.91
C MET A 278 -18.16 -8.67 6.31
N SER A 279 -18.50 -7.51 6.86
CA SER A 279 -19.10 -7.40 8.20
C SER A 279 -20.45 -8.07 8.34
N GLU A 280 -21.22 -8.12 7.26
CA GLU A 280 -22.53 -8.78 7.20
C GLU A 280 -22.40 -10.30 7.09
N ASN A 281 -21.45 -10.80 6.30
CA ASN A 281 -21.45 -12.17 5.79
C ASN A 281 -20.31 -13.04 6.29
N MET A 282 -19.13 -12.46 6.56
CA MET A 282 -17.93 -13.22 6.98
C MET A 282 -17.81 -13.31 8.50
N ALA A 283 -16.86 -14.11 8.96
CA ALA A 283 -16.47 -14.16 10.37
C ALA A 283 -15.93 -12.81 10.84
N PRO A 284 -16.15 -12.41 12.11
CA PRO A 284 -15.71 -11.10 12.63
C PRO A 284 -14.20 -10.87 12.56
N ASP A 285 -13.40 -11.95 12.62
CA ASP A 285 -11.95 -11.97 12.52
C ASP A 285 -11.42 -12.08 11.08
N ALA A 286 -12.32 -12.13 10.07
CA ALA A 286 -11.92 -12.16 8.67
C ALA A 286 -10.99 -10.98 8.35
N ALA A 287 -9.84 -11.30 7.74
CA ALA A 287 -8.81 -10.31 7.50
C ALA A 287 -9.21 -9.37 6.35
N LEU A 288 -9.14 -8.06 6.58
CA LEU A 288 -9.16 -7.06 5.51
C LEU A 288 -7.81 -6.36 5.46
N VAL A 289 -7.15 -6.41 4.30
CA VAL A 289 -5.99 -5.59 3.95
C VAL A 289 -6.43 -4.75 2.76
N ALA A 290 -6.65 -3.46 3.00
CA ALA A 290 -7.10 -2.53 1.97
C ALA A 290 -6.07 -1.42 1.81
N GLU A 291 -5.67 -1.16 0.56
CA GLU A 291 -4.83 -0.04 0.16
C GLU A 291 -5.58 0.80 -0.87
N THR A 292 -5.61 2.11 -0.64
CA THR A 292 -6.38 3.04 -1.47
C THR A 292 -5.53 4.24 -1.89
N GLY A 293 -6.15 5.18 -2.61
CA GLY A 293 -5.49 6.37 -3.10
C GLY A 293 -5.11 7.39 -2.03
N GLY A 294 -4.64 8.55 -2.47
CA GLY A 294 -4.21 9.63 -1.58
C GLY A 294 -4.22 10.99 -2.26
N LEU A 295 -4.44 12.03 -1.46
CA LEU A 295 -4.17 13.42 -1.84
C LEU A 295 -2.71 13.75 -1.50
N ASN A 296 -1.79 13.06 -2.20
CA ASN A 296 -0.37 13.12 -1.88
C ASN A 296 0.21 14.50 -2.15
N ALA A 297 0.95 15.04 -1.18
CA ALA A 297 1.52 16.36 -1.27
C ALA A 297 3.06 16.30 -1.24
N MET A 298 3.68 17.40 -1.72
CA MET A 298 5.12 17.62 -1.63
C MET A 298 5.36 19.05 -1.18
N ILE A 299 6.28 19.25 -0.23
CA ILE A 299 6.77 20.55 0.20
C ILE A 299 8.16 20.80 -0.39
N VAL A 300 8.30 21.96 -1.02
CA VAL A 300 9.59 22.47 -1.52
C VAL A 300 9.94 23.76 -0.81
N ASP A 301 11.01 23.76 -0.04
CA ASP A 301 11.49 24.96 0.63
C ASP A 301 12.53 25.71 -0.21
N SER A 302 12.91 26.93 0.23
CA SER A 302 13.84 27.79 -0.48
C SER A 302 15.29 27.27 -0.54
N THR A 303 15.60 26.17 0.12
CA THR A 303 16.93 25.55 0.10
C THR A 303 17.04 24.38 -0.87
N ALA A 304 15.91 23.94 -1.41
CA ALA A 304 15.87 22.82 -2.37
C ALA A 304 16.68 23.11 -3.64
N LEU A 305 17.15 22.05 -4.30
CA LEU A 305 17.82 22.13 -5.59
C LEU A 305 16.76 22.17 -6.70
N PRO A 306 16.58 23.30 -7.43
CA PRO A 306 15.46 23.44 -8.36
C PRO A 306 15.43 22.39 -9.46
N GLU A 307 16.59 22.02 -10.03
CA GLU A 307 16.71 21.03 -11.11
C GLU A 307 16.27 19.62 -10.64
N GLN A 308 16.63 19.26 -9.42
CA GLN A 308 16.22 18.00 -8.82
C GLN A 308 14.73 18.00 -8.52
N VAL A 309 14.20 19.10 -7.97
CA VAL A 309 12.77 19.26 -7.73
C VAL A 309 11.97 19.11 -9.01
N VAL A 310 12.37 19.78 -10.09
CA VAL A 310 11.66 19.71 -11.39
C VAL A 310 11.63 18.28 -11.91
N ARG A 311 12.78 17.59 -11.94
CA ARG A 311 12.85 16.17 -12.34
C ARG A 311 11.92 15.30 -11.50
N ASP A 312 11.93 15.45 -10.19
CA ASP A 312 11.20 14.61 -9.26
C ASP A 312 9.69 14.93 -9.26
N VAL A 313 9.32 16.19 -9.49
CA VAL A 313 7.91 16.61 -9.68
C VAL A 313 7.35 16.06 -10.99
N LEU A 314 8.08 16.15 -12.11
CA LEU A 314 7.65 15.59 -13.39
C LEU A 314 7.39 14.08 -13.27
N ALA A 315 8.34 13.34 -12.72
CA ALA A 315 8.21 11.91 -12.48
C ALA A 315 7.02 11.61 -11.56
N SER A 316 6.91 12.33 -10.44
CA SER A 316 5.86 12.07 -9.44
C SER A 316 4.45 12.40 -9.92
N SER A 317 4.30 13.41 -10.80
CA SER A 317 2.98 13.87 -11.24
C SER A 317 2.52 13.26 -12.54
N PHE A 318 3.43 12.96 -13.48
CA PHE A 318 3.08 12.68 -14.87
C PHE A 318 3.49 11.30 -15.38
N GLN A 319 4.45 10.62 -14.75
CA GLN A 319 4.78 9.23 -15.13
C GLN A 319 3.55 8.33 -15.00
N SER A 320 3.36 7.37 -15.91
CA SER A 320 2.15 6.56 -16.05
C SER A 320 0.87 7.40 -16.22
N ALA A 321 0.96 8.59 -16.85
CA ALA A 321 -0.13 9.57 -16.95
C ALA A 321 -0.72 9.96 -15.57
N GLY A 322 0.11 10.02 -14.51
CA GLY A 322 -0.33 10.33 -13.16
C GLY A 322 -1.21 9.25 -12.50
N GLN A 323 -1.30 8.06 -13.09
CA GLN A 323 -2.18 6.98 -12.67
C GLN A 323 -1.52 6.06 -11.62
N ARG A 324 -0.91 6.64 -10.60
CA ARG A 324 -0.36 5.92 -9.46
C ARG A 324 -1.00 6.41 -8.17
N CYS A 325 -1.26 5.50 -7.24
CA CYS A 325 -1.75 5.85 -5.91
C CYS A 325 -0.79 6.78 -5.16
N SER A 326 0.52 6.67 -5.44
CA SER A 326 1.60 7.50 -4.91
C SER A 326 1.83 8.82 -5.65
N ALA A 327 1.12 9.09 -6.76
CA ALA A 327 1.38 10.26 -7.59
C ALA A 327 1.18 11.57 -6.83
N LEU A 328 2.02 12.55 -7.13
CA LEU A 328 1.95 13.89 -6.56
C LEU A 328 0.71 14.63 -7.10
N ARG A 329 -0.20 14.99 -6.19
CA ARG A 329 -1.43 15.72 -6.49
C ARG A 329 -1.36 17.18 -6.10
N MET A 330 -0.57 17.50 -5.06
CA MET A 330 -0.47 18.83 -4.48
C MET A 330 0.98 19.22 -4.21
N LEU A 331 1.48 20.21 -4.93
CA LEU A 331 2.81 20.78 -4.76
C LEU A 331 2.73 22.10 -3.98
N TYR A 332 3.38 22.15 -2.84
CA TYR A 332 3.56 23.36 -2.06
C TYR A 332 4.97 23.93 -2.28
N VAL A 333 5.07 25.14 -2.82
CA VAL A 333 6.34 25.81 -3.07
C VAL A 333 6.48 27.02 -2.16
N GLN A 334 7.64 27.14 -1.48
CA GLN A 334 7.91 28.34 -0.70
C GLN A 334 7.98 29.57 -1.63
N LYS A 335 7.32 30.66 -1.24
CA LYS A 335 7.15 31.87 -2.07
C LYS A 335 8.43 32.43 -2.65
N ASP A 336 9.51 32.33 -1.85
CA ASP A 336 10.81 32.93 -2.21
C ASP A 336 11.46 32.35 -3.47
N ILE A 337 11.08 31.12 -3.86
CA ILE A 337 11.62 30.40 -5.04
C ILE A 337 10.53 30.05 -6.06
N ALA A 338 9.26 30.35 -5.77
CA ALA A 338 8.12 29.84 -6.55
C ALA A 338 8.19 30.24 -8.03
N ASP A 339 8.44 31.50 -8.33
CA ASP A 339 8.43 31.98 -9.72
C ASP A 339 9.52 31.30 -10.57
N HIS A 340 10.73 31.21 -10.02
CA HIS A 340 11.85 30.54 -10.70
C HIS A 340 11.61 29.03 -10.87
N LEU A 341 11.16 28.35 -9.82
CA LEU A 341 10.91 26.92 -9.88
C LEU A 341 9.78 26.58 -10.89
N LEU A 342 8.71 27.39 -10.90
CA LEU A 342 7.58 27.15 -11.82
C LEU A 342 7.98 27.45 -13.28
N GLU A 343 8.80 28.46 -13.53
CA GLU A 343 9.36 28.72 -14.86
C GLU A 343 10.15 27.50 -15.37
N MET A 344 11.03 26.94 -14.55
CA MET A 344 11.79 25.74 -14.89
C MET A 344 10.88 24.53 -15.10
N LEU A 345 9.89 24.33 -14.22
CA LEU A 345 8.93 23.24 -14.34
C LEU A 345 8.14 23.31 -15.65
N PHE A 346 7.66 24.51 -16.02
CA PHE A 346 6.89 24.69 -17.24
C PHE A 346 7.74 24.48 -18.50
N GLY A 347 9.01 24.93 -18.48
CA GLY A 347 9.95 24.65 -19.56
C GLY A 347 10.23 23.14 -19.71
N ALA A 348 10.42 22.44 -18.60
CA ALA A 348 10.61 20.98 -18.64
C ALA A 348 9.34 20.21 -19.06
N MET A 349 8.15 20.72 -18.75
CA MET A 349 6.89 20.16 -19.26
C MET A 349 6.74 20.31 -20.78
N ASP A 350 7.32 21.32 -21.39
CA ASP A 350 7.30 21.52 -22.86
C ASP A 350 8.09 20.43 -23.60
N GLU A 351 9.05 19.78 -22.91
CA GLU A 351 9.87 18.70 -23.46
C GLU A 351 9.24 17.30 -23.27
N LEU A 352 8.09 17.20 -22.55
CA LEU A 352 7.43 15.91 -22.34
C LEU A 352 6.85 15.33 -23.64
N GLY A 353 7.32 14.14 -24.02
CA GLY A 353 6.76 13.35 -25.10
C GLY A 353 5.47 12.64 -24.67
N VAL A 354 4.31 13.15 -25.12
CA VAL A 354 3.01 12.48 -24.88
C VAL A 354 2.59 11.72 -26.13
N GLY A 355 2.43 10.40 -26.04
CA GLY A 355 2.15 9.61 -27.22
C GLY A 355 2.00 8.12 -27.01
N ASP A 356 2.25 7.35 -28.10
CA ASP A 356 2.16 5.90 -28.08
C ASP A 356 3.19 5.29 -27.10
N PRO A 357 2.75 4.59 -26.05
CA PRO A 357 3.63 4.02 -25.03
C PRO A 357 4.53 2.87 -25.56
N TRP A 358 4.29 2.41 -26.79
CA TRP A 358 5.20 1.47 -27.47
C TRP A 358 6.52 2.12 -27.84
N LEU A 359 6.54 3.43 -28.05
CA LEU A 359 7.75 4.15 -28.44
C LEU A 359 8.58 4.54 -27.22
N LEU A 360 9.87 4.30 -27.24
CA LEU A 360 10.79 4.67 -26.14
C LEU A 360 10.84 6.19 -25.91
N SER A 361 10.53 7.00 -26.91
CA SER A 361 10.45 8.46 -26.81
C SER A 361 9.19 8.99 -26.08
N THR A 362 8.29 8.10 -25.65
CA THR A 362 7.08 8.49 -24.93
C THR A 362 7.34 8.51 -23.44
N ASP A 363 7.19 9.70 -22.83
CA ASP A 363 7.26 9.89 -21.38
C ASP A 363 5.90 9.66 -20.72
N VAL A 364 4.81 10.10 -21.38
CA VAL A 364 3.45 10.02 -20.84
C VAL A 364 2.53 9.33 -21.84
N GLY A 365 2.02 8.16 -21.45
CA GLY A 365 1.04 7.40 -22.22
C GLY A 365 -0.41 7.86 -22.01
N PRO A 366 -1.40 7.06 -22.47
CA PRO A 366 -2.81 7.34 -22.27
C PRO A 366 -3.26 7.07 -20.84
N VAL A 367 -4.44 7.60 -20.48
CA VAL A 367 -5.20 7.10 -19.32
C VAL A 367 -5.96 5.83 -19.71
N ILE A 368 -6.33 5.04 -18.70
CA ILE A 368 -6.78 3.65 -18.90
C ILE A 368 -8.02 3.49 -19.78
N ASP A 369 -9.00 4.38 -19.66
CA ASP A 369 -10.26 4.30 -20.40
C ASP A 369 -10.91 5.67 -20.62
N GLU A 370 -11.96 5.68 -21.41
CA GLU A 370 -12.74 6.88 -21.72
C GLU A 370 -13.43 7.48 -20.48
N THR A 371 -13.84 6.67 -19.52
CA THR A 371 -14.46 7.14 -18.28
C THR A 371 -13.47 7.96 -17.46
N ALA A 372 -12.24 7.45 -17.31
CA ALA A 372 -11.15 8.18 -16.67
C ALA A 372 -10.82 9.48 -17.42
N ARG A 373 -10.67 9.38 -18.76
CA ARG A 373 -10.40 10.55 -19.63
C ARG A 373 -11.43 11.65 -19.42
N LYS A 374 -12.72 11.31 -19.48
CA LYS A 374 -13.82 12.25 -19.30
C LYS A 374 -13.78 12.93 -17.94
N LYS A 375 -13.69 12.15 -16.86
CA LYS A 375 -13.65 12.67 -15.48
C LYS A 375 -12.49 13.65 -15.27
N ILE A 376 -11.30 13.31 -15.77
CA ILE A 376 -10.11 14.15 -15.60
C ILE A 376 -10.24 15.42 -16.43
N THR A 377 -10.74 15.32 -17.67
CA THR A 377 -10.96 16.48 -18.54
C THR A 377 -11.97 17.45 -17.93
N GLU A 378 -13.10 16.96 -17.42
CA GLU A 378 -14.11 17.79 -16.74
C GLU A 378 -13.51 18.56 -15.55
N HIS A 379 -12.61 17.94 -14.80
CA HIS A 379 -11.90 18.65 -13.72
C HIS A 379 -10.99 19.76 -14.26
N CYS A 380 -10.21 19.48 -15.30
CA CYS A 380 -9.34 20.48 -15.93
C CYS A 380 -10.14 21.66 -16.49
N ASP A 381 -11.22 21.40 -17.21
CA ASP A 381 -12.10 22.42 -17.80
C ASP A 381 -12.73 23.33 -16.73
N LYS A 382 -13.12 22.75 -15.57
CA LYS A 382 -13.61 23.51 -14.41
C LYS A 382 -12.62 24.57 -13.94
N TYR A 383 -11.31 24.26 -13.92
CA TYR A 383 -10.28 25.20 -13.49
C TYR A 383 -9.80 26.12 -14.61
N GLU A 384 -9.81 25.66 -15.87
CA GLU A 384 -9.54 26.49 -17.04
C GLU A 384 -10.57 27.61 -17.14
N ALA A 385 -11.87 27.30 -16.99
CA ALA A 385 -12.96 28.29 -16.96
C ALA A 385 -12.83 29.33 -15.84
N LYS A 386 -12.12 29.00 -14.75
CA LYS A 386 -11.82 29.93 -13.66
C LYS A 386 -10.53 30.74 -13.89
N GLY A 387 -9.84 30.56 -15.02
CA GLY A 387 -8.54 31.16 -15.29
C GLY A 387 -7.41 30.69 -14.37
N ARG A 388 -7.51 29.46 -13.84
CA ARG A 388 -6.55 28.91 -12.87
C ARG A 388 -5.65 27.83 -13.46
N LEU A 389 -5.79 27.52 -14.75
CA LEU A 389 -4.88 26.63 -15.47
C LEU A 389 -3.58 27.39 -15.80
N MET A 390 -2.46 26.94 -15.26
CA MET A 390 -1.16 27.59 -15.41
C MET A 390 -0.35 27.04 -16.60
N LYS A 391 -0.46 25.72 -16.84
CA LYS A 391 0.27 25.03 -17.91
C LYS A 391 -0.55 23.85 -18.43
N LYS A 392 -0.45 23.60 -19.75
CA LYS A 392 -1.11 22.47 -20.43
C LYS A 392 -0.21 21.99 -21.57
N VAL A 393 0.06 20.69 -21.63
CA VAL A 393 0.90 20.07 -22.66
C VAL A 393 0.02 19.56 -23.79
N PRO A 394 0.38 19.73 -25.07
CA PRO A 394 -0.36 19.16 -26.19
C PRO A 394 -0.39 17.62 -26.14
N VAL A 395 -1.48 17.02 -26.63
CA VAL A 395 -1.67 15.56 -26.65
C VAL A 395 -2.23 15.08 -27.99
N PRO A 396 -2.05 13.80 -28.36
CA PRO A 396 -2.69 13.19 -29.53
C PRO A 396 -4.20 13.29 -29.48
N GLN A 397 -4.85 13.40 -30.65
CA GLN A 397 -6.30 13.47 -30.78
C GLN A 397 -7.00 12.10 -30.72
N LYS A 398 -6.29 11.03 -31.09
CA LYS A 398 -6.77 9.64 -31.08
C LYS A 398 -6.23 8.94 -29.84
N GLY A 399 -7.06 8.14 -29.18
CA GLY A 399 -6.73 7.43 -27.95
C GLY A 399 -7.22 8.14 -26.68
N ASN A 400 -7.02 7.51 -25.56
CA ASN A 400 -7.46 8.02 -24.26
C ASN A 400 -6.41 8.96 -23.61
N TYR A 401 -5.98 9.99 -24.35
CA TYR A 401 -4.98 10.92 -23.84
C TYR A 401 -5.60 12.06 -23.05
N VAL A 402 -4.94 12.46 -21.97
CA VAL A 402 -5.24 13.65 -21.20
C VAL A 402 -3.97 14.49 -21.08
N SER A 403 -4.10 15.80 -21.32
CA SER A 403 -2.98 16.72 -21.18
C SER A 403 -2.40 16.72 -19.78
N PRO A 404 -1.09 16.57 -19.59
CA PRO A 404 -0.42 16.97 -18.36
C PRO A 404 -0.69 18.46 -18.08
N VAL A 405 -1.24 18.76 -16.90
CA VAL A 405 -1.63 20.14 -16.54
C VAL A 405 -1.13 20.54 -15.16
N VAL A 406 -0.92 21.85 -14.98
CA VAL A 406 -0.67 22.49 -13.69
C VAL A 406 -1.79 23.47 -13.39
N ILE A 407 -2.40 23.35 -12.22
CA ILE A 407 -3.54 24.14 -11.76
C ILE A 407 -3.15 24.90 -10.49
N SER A 408 -3.42 26.21 -10.44
CA SER A 408 -3.21 27.01 -9.24
C SER A 408 -4.36 26.82 -8.26
N VAL A 409 -4.03 26.56 -6.99
CA VAL A 409 -4.99 26.46 -5.87
C VAL A 409 -4.50 27.28 -4.67
N SER A 410 -5.37 27.56 -3.71
CA SER A 410 -4.96 28.22 -2.46
C SER A 410 -4.32 27.25 -1.46
N GLY A 411 -4.68 25.96 -1.53
CA GLY A 411 -4.15 24.90 -0.70
C GLY A 411 -4.87 23.57 -0.94
N ILE A 412 -4.49 22.55 -0.20
CA ILE A 412 -5.05 21.20 -0.33
C ILE A 412 -6.53 21.10 0.05
N GLU A 413 -7.03 22.08 0.80
CA GLU A 413 -8.44 22.18 1.20
C GLU A 413 -9.39 22.25 0.00
N GLU A 414 -8.93 22.80 -1.15
CA GLU A 414 -9.70 22.86 -2.39
C GLU A 414 -9.83 21.52 -3.13
N LEU A 415 -8.99 20.54 -2.80
CA LEU A 415 -9.03 19.21 -3.40
C LEU A 415 -10.08 18.38 -2.67
N GLU A 416 -11.23 18.17 -3.30
CA GLU A 416 -12.35 17.41 -2.73
C GLU A 416 -12.12 15.88 -2.85
N GLU A 417 -11.53 15.45 -3.97
CA GLU A 417 -11.24 14.05 -4.28
C GLU A 417 -9.89 13.90 -5.00
N GLU A 418 -9.39 12.70 -5.07
CA GLU A 418 -8.24 12.35 -5.88
C GLU A 418 -8.59 12.35 -7.37
N ILE A 419 -7.87 13.16 -8.16
CA ILE A 419 -7.94 13.14 -9.62
C ILE A 419 -6.84 12.20 -10.14
N PHE A 420 -7.24 10.99 -10.52
CA PHE A 420 -6.31 9.90 -10.87
C PHE A 420 -5.82 10.03 -12.32
N GLY A 421 -5.05 11.08 -12.59
CA GLY A 421 -4.55 11.46 -13.91
C GLY A 421 -3.40 12.44 -13.85
N PRO A 422 -2.91 12.96 -15.00
CA PRO A 422 -1.74 13.82 -15.08
C PRO A 422 -2.07 15.28 -14.70
N VAL A 423 -2.58 15.48 -13.49
CA VAL A 423 -3.04 16.77 -12.96
C VAL A 423 -2.27 17.12 -11.69
N LEU A 424 -1.49 18.18 -11.75
CA LEU A 424 -0.76 18.73 -10.61
C LEU A 424 -1.43 20.03 -10.13
N HIS A 425 -1.76 20.10 -8.84
CA HIS A 425 -2.22 21.34 -8.20
C HIS A 425 -1.03 21.99 -7.48
N VAL A 426 -0.92 23.30 -7.55
CA VAL A 426 0.18 24.07 -6.96
C VAL A 426 -0.36 25.20 -6.09
N ALA A 427 0.20 25.31 -4.88
CA ALA A 427 0.02 26.45 -4.00
C ALA A 427 1.39 26.98 -3.50
N THR A 428 1.44 28.23 -3.12
CA THR A 428 2.61 28.82 -2.49
C THR A 428 2.40 29.08 -1.01
N PHE A 429 3.44 28.97 -0.20
CA PHE A 429 3.38 29.23 1.23
C PHE A 429 4.53 30.14 1.70
N ALA A 430 4.32 30.88 2.77
CA ALA A 430 5.41 31.65 3.42
C ALA A 430 6.22 30.74 4.36
N ALA A 431 7.52 30.93 4.47
CA ALA A 431 8.42 30.08 5.26
C ALA A 431 7.93 29.82 6.71
N LYS A 432 7.28 30.80 7.35
CA LYS A 432 6.71 30.68 8.71
C LYS A 432 5.49 29.75 8.78
N ASP A 433 4.81 29.49 7.65
CA ASP A 433 3.55 28.75 7.59
C ASP A 433 3.72 27.24 7.29
N ILE A 434 4.96 26.75 7.24
CA ILE A 434 5.27 25.35 6.90
C ILE A 434 4.54 24.34 7.82
N ASN A 435 4.42 24.65 9.11
CA ASN A 435 3.68 23.77 10.04
C ASN A 435 2.19 23.75 9.74
N LYS A 436 1.61 24.88 9.32
CA LYS A 436 0.21 24.95 8.90
C LYS A 436 -0.01 24.10 7.65
N VAL A 437 0.89 24.13 6.68
CA VAL A 437 0.81 23.26 5.48
C VAL A 437 0.76 21.78 5.89
N VAL A 438 1.63 21.34 6.80
CA VAL A 438 1.63 19.97 7.32
C VAL A 438 0.32 19.62 8.01
N ASP A 439 -0.22 20.54 8.81
CA ASP A 439 -1.48 20.34 9.53
C ASP A 439 -2.67 20.27 8.55
N ASP A 440 -2.69 21.12 7.51
CA ASP A 440 -3.72 21.12 6.46
C ASP A 440 -3.70 19.79 5.66
N VAL A 441 -2.52 19.26 5.33
CA VAL A 441 -2.37 17.95 4.68
C VAL A 441 -2.90 16.85 5.58
N ASN A 442 -2.52 16.81 6.86
CA ASN A 442 -2.99 15.83 7.81
C ASN A 442 -4.52 15.88 8.01
N ALA A 443 -5.11 17.08 7.94
CA ALA A 443 -6.55 17.29 8.10
C ALA A 443 -7.41 16.65 7.00
N LYS A 444 -6.83 16.35 5.82
CA LYS A 444 -7.53 15.62 4.74
C LYS A 444 -7.77 14.16 5.09
N GLY A 445 -7.07 13.61 6.08
CA GLY A 445 -7.23 12.23 6.54
C GLY A 445 -6.62 11.16 5.65
N TYR A 446 -6.10 11.52 4.48
CA TYR A 446 -5.29 10.63 3.64
C TYR A 446 -3.85 10.55 4.16
N GLY A 447 -3.20 9.42 3.98
CA GLY A 447 -1.84 9.22 4.47
C GLY A 447 -1.08 8.15 3.68
N LEU A 448 -0.92 8.31 2.35
CA LEU A 448 -0.16 7.36 1.54
C LEU A 448 1.29 7.82 1.35
N THR A 449 1.53 8.84 0.53
CA THR A 449 2.88 9.36 0.27
C THR A 449 2.99 10.85 0.55
N PHE A 450 4.21 11.29 0.87
CA PHE A 450 4.55 12.70 1.06
C PHE A 450 5.99 12.97 0.64
N GLY A 451 6.20 14.04 -0.11
CA GLY A 451 7.52 14.49 -0.57
C GLY A 451 8.04 15.69 0.21
N ILE A 452 9.36 15.74 0.42
CA ILE A 452 10.04 16.88 1.03
C ILE A 452 11.30 17.18 0.20
N HIS A 453 11.41 18.41 -0.30
CA HIS A 453 12.66 18.92 -0.87
C HIS A 453 13.21 20.04 0.01
N SER A 454 14.29 19.76 0.69
CA SER A 454 14.99 20.68 1.60
C SER A 454 16.43 20.22 1.80
N ARG A 455 17.36 21.16 1.94
CA ARG A 455 18.76 20.91 2.32
C ARG A 455 19.02 21.18 3.81
N VAL A 456 17.97 21.33 4.61
CA VAL A 456 18.04 21.59 6.05
C VAL A 456 17.52 20.39 6.82
N ASP A 457 18.41 19.52 7.29
CA ASP A 457 18.06 18.25 7.97
C ASP A 457 17.06 18.44 9.13
N ARG A 458 17.28 19.44 9.98
CA ARG A 458 16.37 19.74 11.09
C ARG A 458 14.94 20.05 10.63
N ARG A 459 14.79 20.66 9.46
CA ARG A 459 13.48 20.96 8.87
C ARG A 459 12.82 19.67 8.34
N VAL A 460 13.63 18.83 7.69
CA VAL A 460 13.18 17.49 7.25
C VAL A 460 12.67 16.70 8.43
N GLU A 461 13.43 16.59 9.53
CA GLU A 461 13.03 15.89 10.75
C GLU A 461 11.76 16.48 11.36
N GLN A 462 11.65 17.82 11.42
CA GLN A 462 10.47 18.52 11.93
C GLN A 462 9.21 18.17 11.13
N ILE A 463 9.30 18.14 9.81
CA ILE A 463 8.17 17.78 8.94
C ILE A 463 7.86 16.29 9.05
N ALA A 464 8.88 15.43 8.89
CA ALA A 464 8.71 13.97 8.91
C ALA A 464 8.15 13.44 10.23
N SER A 465 8.46 14.07 11.36
CA SER A 465 7.90 13.70 12.67
C SER A 465 6.43 14.09 12.86
N ARG A 466 5.92 15.06 12.09
CA ARG A 466 4.54 15.59 12.22
C ARG A 466 3.59 15.04 11.18
N ILE A 467 4.08 14.76 9.97
CA ILE A 467 3.24 14.26 8.87
C ILE A 467 2.74 12.84 9.18
N LYS A 468 1.47 12.58 8.87
CA LYS A 468 0.82 11.29 9.11
C LYS A 468 0.63 10.58 7.77
N VAL A 469 1.70 9.99 7.27
CA VAL A 469 1.67 9.24 6.01
C VAL A 469 2.49 7.96 6.14
N GLY A 470 2.12 6.96 5.38
CA GLY A 470 2.84 5.70 5.36
C GLY A 470 4.24 5.81 4.77
N ASN A 471 4.44 6.63 3.74
CA ASN A 471 5.73 6.75 3.05
C ASN A 471 6.13 8.22 2.86
N THR A 472 7.25 8.63 3.45
CA THR A 472 7.85 9.95 3.28
C THR A 472 9.11 9.84 2.44
N TYR A 473 9.25 10.69 1.42
CA TYR A 473 10.37 10.75 0.49
C TYR A 473 11.07 12.10 0.56
N VAL A 474 12.38 12.09 0.78
CA VAL A 474 13.18 13.31 0.94
C VAL A 474 14.18 13.44 -0.20
N ASN A 475 14.14 14.59 -0.88
CA ASN A 475 15.00 14.95 -2.00
C ASN A 475 14.99 13.92 -3.15
N ARG A 476 13.82 13.34 -3.41
CA ARG A 476 13.57 12.39 -4.50
C ARG A 476 12.10 12.37 -4.89
N ASN A 477 11.77 11.70 -5.99
CA ASN A 477 10.38 11.46 -6.37
C ASN A 477 9.69 10.51 -5.37
N GLN A 478 8.34 10.59 -5.31
CA GLN A 478 7.52 9.85 -4.35
C GLN A 478 6.74 8.67 -4.96
N ILE A 479 7.08 8.25 -6.18
CA ILE A 479 6.31 7.23 -6.93
C ILE A 479 6.94 5.85 -6.95
N GLY A 480 8.13 5.68 -6.42
CA GLY A 480 8.83 4.41 -6.37
C GLY A 480 8.71 3.75 -5.01
N ALA A 481 8.41 2.45 -5.02
CA ALA A 481 8.59 1.57 -3.89
C ALA A 481 9.49 0.41 -4.32
N ILE A 482 10.38 -0.04 -3.44
CA ILE A 482 11.26 -1.18 -3.68
C ILE A 482 10.97 -2.21 -2.59
N VAL A 483 10.52 -3.39 -3.00
CA VAL A 483 10.15 -4.47 -2.08
C VAL A 483 11.32 -4.80 -1.14
N GLY A 484 11.10 -4.77 0.16
CA GLY A 484 12.10 -5.03 1.18
C GLY A 484 13.00 -3.84 1.55
N SER A 485 13.09 -2.79 0.68
CA SER A 485 13.79 -1.54 0.98
C SER A 485 12.84 -0.44 1.39
N GLN A 486 11.72 -0.33 0.68
CA GLN A 486 10.70 0.71 0.86
C GLN A 486 9.32 0.05 0.96
N PRO A 487 8.99 -0.60 2.09
CA PRO A 487 7.65 -1.15 2.30
C PRO A 487 6.58 -0.10 2.07
N PHE A 488 5.55 -0.45 1.28
CA PHE A 488 4.59 0.51 0.78
C PHE A 488 3.18 0.25 1.29
N GLY A 489 2.52 1.30 1.76
CA GLY A 489 1.14 1.26 2.24
C GLY A 489 0.78 2.50 3.05
N GLY A 490 -0.52 2.84 3.05
CA GLY A 490 -1.06 4.04 3.65
C GLY A 490 -1.58 3.87 5.06
N GLU A 491 -1.95 5.00 5.68
CA GLU A 491 -2.71 5.08 6.92
C GLU A 491 -3.96 5.96 6.73
N GLY A 492 -4.87 5.94 7.68
CA GLY A 492 -6.10 6.72 7.61
C GLY A 492 -7.01 6.29 6.47
N LEU A 493 -7.40 7.25 5.60
CA LEU A 493 -8.22 6.97 4.42
C LEU A 493 -7.47 6.17 3.34
N SER A 494 -6.14 6.12 3.40
CA SER A 494 -5.30 5.52 2.36
C SER A 494 -4.97 4.05 2.58
N GLY A 495 -5.24 3.48 3.75
CA GLY A 495 -5.00 2.05 3.95
C GLY A 495 -5.17 1.57 5.38
N THR A 496 -5.26 0.25 5.52
CA THR A 496 -5.40 -0.44 6.81
C THR A 496 -4.07 -0.94 7.36
N GLY A 497 -3.04 -1.02 6.50
CA GLY A 497 -1.80 -1.76 6.76
C GLY A 497 -2.04 -3.28 6.91
N PRO A 498 -0.99 -4.06 7.10
CA PRO A 498 0.43 -3.69 7.08
C PRO A 498 0.94 -3.36 5.67
N LYS A 499 2.15 -2.82 5.58
CA LYS A 499 2.77 -2.42 4.31
C LYS A 499 3.14 -3.59 3.42
N ALA A 500 2.75 -3.52 2.13
CA ALA A 500 3.19 -4.48 1.12
C ALA A 500 4.73 -4.40 0.94
N GLY A 501 5.36 -5.57 0.73
CA GLY A 501 6.82 -5.67 0.67
C GLY A 501 7.53 -5.37 2.00
N GLY A 502 6.79 -5.36 3.10
CA GLY A 502 7.29 -5.17 4.45
C GLY A 502 7.24 -6.43 5.32
N PRO A 503 7.92 -6.39 6.49
CA PRO A 503 8.13 -7.58 7.33
C PRO A 503 6.85 -8.10 7.99
N GLN A 504 5.76 -7.31 8.06
CA GLN A 504 4.52 -7.73 8.71
C GLN A 504 3.45 -8.23 7.73
N TYR A 505 3.69 -8.12 6.41
CA TYR A 505 2.65 -8.36 5.41
C TYR A 505 2.20 -9.83 5.37
N VAL A 506 3.14 -10.78 5.25
CA VAL A 506 2.83 -12.23 5.24
C VAL A 506 2.18 -12.67 6.54
N ARG A 507 2.66 -12.14 7.68
CA ARG A 507 2.12 -12.46 9.00
C ARG A 507 0.62 -12.13 9.13
N ARG A 508 0.13 -11.11 8.42
CA ARG A 508 -1.29 -10.72 8.46
C ARG A 508 -2.21 -11.82 7.91
N PHE A 509 -1.69 -12.69 7.06
CA PHE A 509 -2.41 -13.81 6.44
C PHE A 509 -2.31 -15.13 7.23
N LEU A 510 -1.71 -15.11 8.39
CA LEU A 510 -1.76 -16.18 9.38
C LEU A 510 -2.82 -15.84 10.44
N LYS A 511 -3.44 -16.87 11.02
CA LYS A 511 -4.31 -16.73 12.18
C LYS A 511 -3.45 -16.36 13.39
N GLY A 512 -3.83 -15.33 14.11
CA GLY A 512 -3.34 -15.09 15.46
C GLY A 512 -4.04 -16.01 16.46
N GLU A 513 -3.45 -16.14 17.64
CA GLU A 513 -4.13 -16.78 18.77
C GLU A 513 -5.41 -15.98 19.10
N THR A 514 -6.53 -16.67 19.28
CA THR A 514 -7.79 -16.06 19.70
C THR A 514 -8.28 -16.70 20.98
N VAL A 515 -8.78 -15.89 21.89
CA VAL A 515 -9.43 -16.33 23.13
C VAL A 515 -10.85 -15.80 23.10
N GLU A 516 -11.83 -16.70 23.26
CA GLU A 516 -13.24 -16.30 23.35
C GLU A 516 -13.67 -16.25 24.83
N ARG A 517 -14.32 -15.14 25.23
CA ARG A 517 -14.86 -14.93 26.55
C ARG A 517 -16.32 -14.52 26.48
N THR A 518 -17.13 -15.03 27.37
CA THR A 518 -18.55 -14.68 27.47
C THR A 518 -18.70 -13.33 28.18
N ALA A 519 -19.46 -12.44 27.59
CA ALA A 519 -19.81 -11.18 28.21
C ALA A 519 -20.89 -11.39 29.31
N ASP A 520 -20.79 -10.65 30.41
CA ASP A 520 -21.85 -10.64 31.43
C ASP A 520 -23.08 -9.90 30.87
N SER A 521 -24.15 -10.65 30.60
CA SER A 521 -25.39 -10.09 30.06
C SER A 521 -26.09 -9.12 31.03
N GLY A 522 -25.75 -9.13 32.32
CA GLY A 522 -26.24 -8.21 33.35
C GLY A 522 -25.41 -6.94 33.49
N ALA A 523 -24.29 -6.84 32.77
CA ALA A 523 -23.42 -5.66 32.87
C ALA A 523 -24.12 -4.39 32.36
N ARG A 524 -23.84 -3.28 33.03
CA ARG A 524 -24.32 -1.95 32.62
C ARG A 524 -23.88 -1.61 31.22
N GLN A 525 -24.79 -1.12 30.38
CA GLN A 525 -24.45 -0.64 29.06
C GLN A 525 -23.81 0.75 29.10
N VAL A 526 -22.78 0.95 28.28
CA VAL A 526 -22.05 2.21 28.11
C VAL A 526 -22.43 2.81 26.75
N ASP A 527 -23.09 3.96 26.82
CA ASP A 527 -23.57 4.69 25.64
C ASP A 527 -22.50 5.58 24.98
N ILE A 528 -22.85 6.16 23.83
CA ILE A 528 -21.98 7.06 23.07
C ILE A 528 -21.52 8.27 23.87
N LYS A 529 -22.39 8.93 24.65
CA LYS A 529 -22.06 10.15 25.40
C LYS A 529 -20.99 9.89 26.44
N LYS A 530 -21.08 8.75 27.13
CA LYS A 530 -20.06 8.33 28.10
C LYS A 530 -18.75 8.01 27.40
N LEU A 531 -18.80 7.28 26.27
CA LEU A 531 -17.63 6.93 25.48
C LEU A 531 -16.89 8.17 24.95
N GLU A 532 -17.59 9.12 24.34
CA GLU A 532 -16.98 10.37 23.84
C GLU A 532 -16.36 11.21 24.95
N GLY A 533 -17.01 11.26 26.14
CA GLY A 533 -16.44 11.89 27.30
C GLY A 533 -15.11 11.27 27.75
N LEU A 534 -14.98 9.94 27.67
CA LEU A 534 -13.72 9.24 27.97
C LEU A 534 -12.65 9.47 26.91
N ILE A 535 -13.01 9.40 25.62
CA ILE A 535 -12.11 9.70 24.51
C ILE A 535 -11.55 11.13 24.64
N GLY A 536 -12.42 12.11 24.92
CA GLY A 536 -12.01 13.50 25.13
C GLY A 536 -11.02 13.66 26.29
N LYS A 537 -11.25 12.96 27.40
CA LYS A 537 -10.33 12.97 28.55
C LYS A 537 -8.96 12.38 28.21
N VAL A 538 -8.90 11.17 27.61
CA VAL A 538 -7.64 10.50 27.33
C VAL A 538 -6.84 11.21 26.24
N THR A 539 -7.49 11.87 25.30
CA THR A 539 -6.83 12.61 24.19
C THR A 539 -5.93 13.71 24.73
N GLY A 540 -6.28 14.38 25.82
CA GLY A 540 -5.48 15.41 26.47
C GLY A 540 -4.26 14.90 27.26
N ILE A 541 -4.16 13.61 27.55
CA ILE A 541 -3.07 13.04 28.36
C ILE A 541 -1.82 12.84 27.47
N LYS A 542 -0.66 13.29 27.97
CA LYS A 542 0.64 13.08 27.30
C LYS A 542 1.05 11.61 27.41
N VAL A 543 1.54 11.03 26.31
CA VAL A 543 2.12 9.70 26.30
C VAL A 543 3.57 9.78 26.78
N PRO A 544 3.97 9.04 27.82
CA PRO A 544 5.37 8.96 28.24
C PRO A 544 6.26 8.30 27.19
N ALA A 545 7.56 8.56 27.21
CA ALA A 545 8.53 7.84 26.40
C ALA A 545 8.51 6.33 26.69
N PRO A 546 8.98 5.46 25.77
CA PRO A 546 8.83 4.00 25.90
C PRO A 546 9.34 3.44 27.22
N GLU A 547 10.56 3.74 27.63
CA GLU A 547 11.15 3.20 28.88
C GLU A 547 10.39 3.63 30.15
N PRO A 548 10.17 4.94 30.42
CA PRO A 548 9.38 5.37 31.58
C PRO A 548 7.94 4.82 31.57
N ARG A 549 7.35 4.64 30.37
CA ARG A 549 6.02 4.07 30.22
C ARG A 549 5.96 2.64 30.70
N VAL A 550 6.87 1.79 30.20
CA VAL A 550 6.95 0.38 30.60
C VAL A 550 7.23 0.22 32.11
N GLU A 551 8.14 1.01 32.67
CA GLU A 551 8.41 0.99 34.12
C GLU A 551 7.18 1.37 34.95
N ALA A 552 6.40 2.35 34.53
CA ALA A 552 5.15 2.74 35.20
C ALA A 552 4.05 1.66 35.09
N MET A 553 4.08 0.82 34.06
CA MET A 553 3.11 -0.24 33.80
C MET A 553 3.34 -1.50 34.64
N LYS A 554 4.61 -1.89 34.86
CA LYS A 554 4.97 -3.16 35.53
C LYS A 554 4.28 -3.40 36.88
N PRO A 555 4.20 -2.43 37.82
CA PRO A 555 3.52 -2.63 39.10
C PRO A 555 2.00 -2.84 39.00
N ILE A 556 1.40 -2.44 37.87
CA ILE A 556 -0.04 -2.40 37.67
C ILE A 556 -0.54 -3.60 36.87
N PHE A 557 0.17 -3.93 35.78
CA PHE A 557 -0.21 -4.96 34.81
C PHE A 557 0.64 -6.23 34.88
N GLY A 558 1.74 -6.22 35.68
CA GLY A 558 2.67 -7.34 35.76
C GLY A 558 3.54 -7.49 34.52
N GLU A 559 3.28 -8.48 33.68
CA GLU A 559 3.98 -8.66 32.43
C GLU A 559 3.56 -7.61 31.41
N VAL A 560 4.54 -6.91 30.81
CA VAL A 560 4.30 -5.83 29.85
C VAL A 560 5.03 -6.18 28.56
N PRO A 561 4.34 -6.20 27.40
CA PRO A 561 4.99 -6.42 26.11
C PRO A 561 6.06 -5.38 25.79
N ALA A 562 7.08 -5.79 25.05
CA ALA A 562 8.12 -4.87 24.60
C ALA A 562 7.55 -3.79 23.66
N PRO A 563 7.95 -2.51 23.81
CA PRO A 563 7.48 -1.44 22.97
C PRO A 563 8.10 -1.52 21.56
N LEU A 564 7.26 -1.64 20.53
CA LEU A 564 7.69 -1.62 19.13
C LEU A 564 7.97 -0.20 18.61
N ASP A 565 7.42 0.83 19.25
CA ASP A 565 7.62 2.24 18.91
C ASP A 565 8.99 2.80 19.37
N ALA A 566 9.80 1.99 20.06
CA ALA A 566 11.11 2.38 20.58
C ALA A 566 12.23 2.39 19.51
N HIS A 567 12.05 1.69 18.40
CA HIS A 567 13.11 1.45 17.42
C HIS A 567 12.65 1.71 16.00
N ALA A 568 13.57 2.26 15.19
CA ALA A 568 13.45 2.31 13.74
C ALA A 568 14.46 1.32 13.15
N GLU A 569 14.04 0.56 12.16
CA GLU A 569 14.87 -0.40 11.43
C GLU A 569 15.41 0.26 10.17
N GLU A 570 16.72 0.20 9.95
CA GLU A 570 17.32 0.55 8.67
C GLU A 570 17.19 -0.63 7.72
N LEU A 571 16.57 -0.37 6.57
CA LEU A 571 16.36 -1.36 5.52
C LEU A 571 17.45 -1.23 4.44
N PRO A 572 17.84 -2.32 3.77
CA PRO A 572 18.83 -2.27 2.71
C PRO A 572 18.33 -1.38 1.57
N GLY A 573 19.27 -0.69 0.91
CA GLY A 573 18.98 0.20 -0.21
C GLY A 573 20.22 0.45 -1.06
N PRO A 574 20.09 1.11 -2.22
CA PRO A 574 21.22 1.49 -3.03
C PRO A 574 22.10 2.49 -2.31
N THR A 575 23.39 2.53 -2.68
CA THR A 575 24.33 3.51 -2.15
C THR A 575 23.83 4.93 -2.36
N GLY A 576 23.83 5.74 -1.29
CA GLY A 576 23.29 7.10 -1.32
C GLY A 576 21.81 7.21 -0.97
N GLU A 577 21.17 6.12 -0.55
CA GLU A 577 19.79 6.12 -0.08
C GLU A 577 19.71 5.59 1.36
N LEU A 578 19.02 6.31 2.23
CA LEU A 578 18.68 5.86 3.57
C LEU A 578 17.22 5.46 3.61
N ASN A 579 16.95 4.22 3.98
CA ASN A 579 15.59 3.68 4.19
C ASN A 579 15.39 3.33 5.65
N ARG A 580 14.35 3.89 6.27
CA ARG A 580 14.06 3.66 7.68
C ARG A 580 12.58 3.32 7.86
N LEU A 581 12.31 2.13 8.42
CA LEU A 581 10.98 1.70 8.82
C LEU A 581 10.80 1.88 10.33
N SER A 582 9.71 2.52 10.75
CA SER A 582 9.41 2.76 12.17
C SER A 582 7.96 2.42 12.49
N ASN A 583 7.72 1.99 13.73
CA ASN A 583 6.39 1.74 14.25
C ASN A 583 5.88 2.95 15.03
N HIS A 584 4.62 3.28 14.83
CA HIS A 584 3.96 4.40 15.49
C HIS A 584 2.65 3.94 16.14
N PRO A 585 2.25 4.51 17.29
CA PRO A 585 0.96 4.18 17.89
C PRO A 585 -0.19 4.57 16.96
N ARG A 586 -1.25 3.77 16.97
CA ARG A 586 -2.48 4.09 16.21
C ARG A 586 -3.17 5.36 16.73
N GLY A 587 -3.08 5.62 18.03
CA GLY A 587 -3.73 6.75 18.68
C GLY A 587 -4.58 6.32 19.88
N VAL A 588 -5.89 6.59 19.87
CA VAL A 588 -6.81 6.12 20.90
C VAL A 588 -7.32 4.72 20.56
N VAL A 589 -7.13 3.76 21.47
CA VAL A 589 -7.58 2.36 21.34
C VAL A 589 -8.67 2.08 22.39
N LEU A 590 -9.77 1.48 21.95
CA LEU A 590 -10.86 1.03 22.83
C LEU A 590 -10.62 -0.43 23.23
N CYS A 591 -10.38 -0.70 24.51
CA CYS A 591 -10.23 -2.05 25.08
C CYS A 591 -11.56 -2.49 25.67
N LEU A 592 -12.23 -3.44 24.99
CA LEU A 592 -13.63 -3.79 25.23
C LEU A 592 -13.82 -5.14 25.94
N GLY A 593 -12.79 -5.72 26.49
CA GLY A 593 -12.80 -6.93 27.27
C GLY A 593 -13.28 -8.19 26.52
N PRO A 594 -14.26 -8.93 27.04
CA PRO A 594 -15.47 -8.50 27.80
C PRO A 594 -15.38 -8.59 29.34
N ASP A 595 -14.37 -9.21 29.88
CA ASP A 595 -14.14 -9.29 31.33
C ASP A 595 -12.95 -8.43 31.76
N LYS A 596 -12.74 -8.34 33.09
CA LYS A 596 -11.65 -7.54 33.68
C LYS A 596 -10.27 -7.97 33.21
N GLU A 597 -10.01 -9.26 33.20
CA GLU A 597 -8.69 -9.84 32.90
C GLU A 597 -8.29 -9.54 31.45
N THR A 598 -9.13 -9.90 30.51
CA THR A 598 -8.89 -9.62 29.08
C THR A 598 -8.81 -8.13 28.77
N ALA A 599 -9.63 -7.30 29.40
CA ALA A 599 -9.59 -5.85 29.22
C ALA A 599 -8.26 -5.25 29.70
N LEU A 600 -7.70 -5.75 30.81
CA LEU A 600 -6.41 -5.29 31.33
C LEU A 600 -5.24 -5.76 30.46
N GLU A 601 -5.26 -6.99 29.95
CA GLU A 601 -4.27 -7.47 28.98
C GLU A 601 -4.28 -6.65 27.69
N GLN A 602 -5.47 -6.36 27.14
CA GLN A 602 -5.65 -5.47 25.99
C GLN A 602 -5.09 -4.07 26.27
N ALA A 603 -5.38 -3.52 27.46
CA ALA A 603 -4.90 -2.21 27.87
C ALA A 603 -3.37 -2.19 28.03
N ALA A 604 -2.78 -3.23 28.62
CA ALA A 604 -1.34 -3.37 28.78
C ALA A 604 -0.65 -3.41 27.41
N THR A 605 -1.18 -4.21 26.47
CA THR A 605 -0.63 -4.30 25.10
C THR A 605 -0.76 -2.95 24.38
N ALA A 606 -1.93 -2.31 24.40
CA ALA A 606 -2.14 -1.03 23.74
C ALA A 606 -1.25 0.09 24.30
N LEU A 607 -1.14 0.18 25.64
CA LEU A 607 -0.29 1.16 26.34
C LEU A 607 1.20 0.93 26.03
N SER A 608 1.67 -0.33 26.07
CA SER A 608 3.07 -0.65 25.79
C SER A 608 3.50 -0.20 24.41
N GLN A 609 2.57 -0.17 23.44
CA GLN A 609 2.79 0.31 22.07
C GLN A 609 2.55 1.83 21.91
N GLY A 610 2.47 2.61 23.00
CA GLY A 610 2.35 4.07 22.94
C GLY A 610 0.96 4.61 22.67
N ASN A 611 -0.07 3.77 22.68
CA ASN A 611 -1.44 4.23 22.47
C ASN A 611 -2.02 4.91 23.71
N LYS A 612 -3.01 5.74 23.50
CA LYS A 612 -3.94 6.22 24.52
C LYS A 612 -5.09 5.23 24.64
N VAL A 613 -5.52 4.89 25.84
CA VAL A 613 -6.41 3.75 26.06
C VAL A 613 -7.70 4.16 26.76
N VAL A 614 -8.81 3.71 26.21
CA VAL A 614 -10.13 3.75 26.87
C VAL A 614 -10.55 2.31 27.14
N VAL A 615 -10.76 1.95 28.40
CA VAL A 615 -11.21 0.62 28.82
C VAL A 615 -12.71 0.65 29.13
N VAL A 616 -13.45 -0.29 28.55
CA VAL A 616 -14.87 -0.52 28.87
C VAL A 616 -15.06 -1.99 29.21
N ALA A 617 -15.07 -2.32 30.48
CA ALA A 617 -15.27 -3.69 30.98
C ALA A 617 -15.72 -3.68 32.46
N PRO A 618 -16.33 -4.77 32.97
CA PRO A 618 -16.65 -4.93 34.37
C PRO A 618 -15.42 -4.89 35.29
N GLY A 619 -15.51 -4.29 36.47
CA GLY A 619 -14.51 -4.35 37.54
C GLY A 619 -13.19 -3.62 37.31
N VAL A 620 -13.14 -2.63 36.41
CA VAL A 620 -11.89 -1.96 36.01
C VAL A 620 -11.63 -0.62 36.68
N GLU A 621 -12.60 0.01 37.35
CA GLU A 621 -12.49 1.40 37.86
C GLU A 621 -11.30 1.63 38.81
N GLU A 622 -11.06 0.72 39.75
CA GLU A 622 -9.99 0.86 40.74
C GLU A 622 -8.60 0.87 40.07
N ILE A 623 -8.39 -0.07 39.13
CA ILE A 623 -7.11 -0.19 38.41
C ILE A 623 -6.89 1.02 37.48
N MET A 624 -7.96 1.53 36.87
CA MET A 624 -7.87 2.74 36.04
C MET A 624 -7.43 3.96 36.86
N GLY A 625 -7.92 4.10 38.10
CA GLY A 625 -7.47 5.13 39.00
C GLY A 625 -5.97 5.03 39.31
N THR A 626 -5.49 3.83 39.64
CA THR A 626 -4.08 3.56 39.92
C THR A 626 -3.19 3.86 38.70
N ALA A 627 -3.59 3.42 37.50
CA ALA A 627 -2.86 3.64 36.26
C ALA A 627 -2.80 5.13 35.86
N ALA A 628 -3.89 5.86 36.05
CA ALA A 628 -3.93 7.30 35.82
C ALA A 628 -3.02 8.06 36.80
N ALA A 629 -2.99 7.65 38.09
CA ALA A 629 -2.10 8.22 39.11
C ALA A 629 -0.60 7.96 38.76
N ALA A 630 -0.29 6.87 38.09
CA ALA A 630 1.05 6.58 37.57
C ALA A 630 1.41 7.36 36.28
N GLY A 631 0.53 8.26 35.82
CA GLY A 631 0.77 9.09 34.62
C GLY A 631 0.56 8.38 33.28
N LEU A 632 -0.09 7.21 33.27
CA LEU A 632 -0.39 6.48 32.06
C LEU A 632 -1.59 7.09 31.30
N PRO A 633 -1.56 7.12 29.97
CA PRO A 633 -2.64 7.71 29.15
C PRO A 633 -3.84 6.75 29.03
N ILE A 634 -4.52 6.50 30.15
CA ILE A 634 -5.63 5.56 30.27
C ILE A 634 -6.78 6.13 31.05
N VAL A 635 -7.98 5.81 30.61
CA VAL A 635 -9.23 6.04 31.35
C VAL A 635 -10.14 4.82 31.16
N GLY A 636 -11.10 4.63 32.07
CA GLY A 636 -12.03 3.50 31.91
C GLY A 636 -13.36 3.72 32.62
N VAL A 637 -14.28 2.80 32.36
CA VAL A 637 -15.60 2.73 32.95
C VAL A 637 -16.07 1.29 33.03
N GLU A 638 -16.82 0.96 34.07
CA GLU A 638 -17.47 -0.33 34.22
C GLU A 638 -18.66 -0.50 33.27
N GLY A 639 -18.76 -1.66 32.66
CA GLY A 639 -19.87 -2.04 31.79
C GLY A 639 -19.45 -2.67 30.49
N LEU A 640 -20.40 -2.81 29.58
CA LEU A 640 -20.19 -3.26 28.19
C LEU A 640 -20.57 -2.13 27.23
N LEU A 641 -19.81 -1.97 26.17
CA LEU A 641 -20.07 -0.94 25.18
C LEU A 641 -21.25 -1.33 24.28
N GLU A 642 -22.20 -0.40 24.13
CA GLU A 642 -23.25 -0.53 23.13
C GLU A 642 -22.65 -0.52 21.71
N PRO A 643 -22.98 -1.48 20.84
CA PRO A 643 -22.44 -1.51 19.46
C PRO A 643 -22.69 -0.20 18.68
N GLU A 644 -23.83 0.44 18.86
CA GLU A 644 -24.18 1.72 18.23
C GLU A 644 -23.21 2.85 18.61
N ALA A 645 -22.64 2.81 19.81
CA ALA A 645 -21.62 3.77 20.22
C ALA A 645 -20.36 3.67 19.37
N LEU A 646 -19.95 2.46 18.93
CA LEU A 646 -18.83 2.29 17.99
C LEU A 646 -19.12 2.90 16.62
N ALA A 647 -20.35 2.81 16.14
CA ALA A 647 -20.73 3.36 14.84
C ALA A 647 -20.62 4.90 14.81
N GLN A 648 -20.93 5.57 15.90
CA GLN A 648 -21.14 7.01 15.95
C GLN A 648 -19.99 7.80 16.59
N ALA A 649 -19.37 7.27 17.66
CA ALA A 649 -18.32 7.97 18.39
C ALA A 649 -17.12 8.33 17.51
N ARG A 650 -16.50 9.48 17.77
CA ARG A 650 -15.34 10.00 17.03
C ARG A 650 -14.10 9.99 17.90
N GLY A 651 -12.91 10.06 17.28
CA GLY A 651 -11.63 10.26 17.97
C GLY A 651 -10.95 9.00 18.51
N PHE A 652 -11.39 7.80 18.11
CA PHE A 652 -10.64 6.57 18.34
C PHE A 652 -10.16 5.95 17.01
N HIS A 653 -9.19 5.02 17.07
CA HIS A 653 -8.45 4.53 15.91
C HIS A 653 -8.40 3.00 15.80
N ALA A 654 -8.79 2.28 16.85
CA ALA A 654 -8.98 0.84 16.86
C ALA A 654 -9.88 0.44 18.02
N ALA A 655 -10.56 -0.70 17.88
CA ALA A 655 -11.22 -1.40 18.97
C ALA A 655 -10.64 -2.81 19.11
N VAL A 656 -10.51 -3.29 20.34
CA VAL A 656 -10.04 -4.66 20.62
C VAL A 656 -11.02 -5.37 21.54
N SER A 657 -11.38 -6.60 21.22
CA SER A 657 -12.30 -7.41 22.03
C SER A 657 -12.07 -8.90 21.81
N CYS A 658 -12.17 -9.67 22.88
CA CYS A 658 -12.17 -11.14 22.87
C CYS A 658 -13.56 -11.71 23.24
N ALA A 659 -14.62 -10.97 22.96
CA ALA A 659 -15.99 -11.39 23.22
C ALA A 659 -16.43 -12.57 22.35
N GLU A 660 -17.56 -13.17 22.68
CA GLU A 660 -18.20 -14.19 21.86
C GLU A 660 -18.52 -13.70 20.44
N GLN A 661 -18.57 -14.61 19.47
CA GLN A 661 -18.75 -14.31 18.05
C GLN A 661 -19.99 -13.43 17.77
N SER A 662 -21.05 -13.59 18.54
CA SER A 662 -22.30 -12.83 18.36
C SER A 662 -22.11 -11.32 18.65
N LEU A 663 -21.33 -10.99 19.67
CA LEU A 663 -21.00 -9.59 20.05
C LEU A 663 -19.91 -9.02 19.15
N LEU A 664 -18.88 -9.81 18.81
CA LEU A 664 -17.85 -9.40 17.85
C LEU A 664 -18.46 -9.04 16.49
N LYS A 665 -19.44 -9.81 16.01
CA LYS A 665 -20.16 -9.51 14.76
C LYS A 665 -20.88 -8.16 14.83
N LYS A 666 -21.55 -7.85 15.94
CA LYS A 666 -22.21 -6.56 16.14
C LYS A 666 -21.20 -5.41 16.16
N TYR A 667 -20.06 -5.56 16.84
CA TYR A 667 -18.99 -4.55 16.85
C TYR A 667 -18.38 -4.37 15.45
N ARG A 668 -18.14 -5.45 14.71
CA ARG A 668 -17.64 -5.39 13.35
C ARG A 668 -18.58 -4.64 12.40
N GLN A 669 -19.90 -4.94 12.49
CA GLN A 669 -20.94 -4.25 11.72
C GLN A 669 -21.05 -2.76 12.11
N ALA A 670 -20.92 -2.44 13.39
CA ALA A 670 -20.94 -1.06 13.86
C ALA A 670 -19.75 -0.25 13.32
N LEU A 671 -18.55 -0.83 13.32
CA LEU A 671 -17.36 -0.21 12.74
C LEU A 671 -17.49 -0.01 11.23
N ALA A 672 -18.04 -0.99 10.50
CA ALA A 672 -18.22 -0.92 9.05
C ALA A 672 -19.27 0.11 8.57
N LYS A 673 -20.16 0.58 9.48
CA LYS A 673 -21.11 1.66 9.18
C LYS A 673 -20.49 3.07 9.26
N ARG A 674 -19.24 3.17 9.70
CA ARG A 674 -18.57 4.46 9.88
C ARG A 674 -18.18 5.07 8.55
N GLU A 675 -18.29 6.38 8.47
CA GLU A 675 -17.64 7.16 7.42
C GLU A 675 -16.17 7.42 7.79
N GLY A 676 -15.32 7.57 6.79
CA GLY A 676 -13.91 7.88 6.95
C GLY A 676 -13.02 6.64 6.88
N ALA A 677 -11.95 6.60 7.68
CA ALA A 677 -10.99 5.52 7.67
C ALA A 677 -11.59 4.19 8.15
N LEU A 678 -11.15 3.09 7.58
CA LEU A 678 -11.49 1.73 8.02
C LEU A 678 -10.78 1.43 9.35
N LEU A 679 -11.55 1.34 10.44
CA LEU A 679 -11.01 1.08 11.77
C LEU A 679 -10.99 -0.42 12.07
N PRO A 680 -9.84 -0.99 12.52
CA PRO A 680 -9.76 -2.41 12.82
C PRO A 680 -10.54 -2.77 14.11
N LEU A 681 -11.25 -3.90 14.06
CA LEU A 681 -11.57 -4.69 15.23
C LEU A 681 -10.45 -5.71 15.42
N ILE A 682 -9.71 -5.62 16.51
CA ILE A 682 -8.63 -6.54 16.86
C ILE A 682 -9.24 -7.64 17.74
N THR A 683 -9.19 -8.87 17.25
CA THR A 683 -9.74 -10.05 17.94
C THR A 683 -8.63 -11.01 18.36
N GLU A 684 -7.41 -10.79 17.87
CA GLU A 684 -6.23 -11.58 18.18
C GLU A 684 -5.74 -11.27 19.59
N HIS A 685 -5.35 -12.31 20.32
CA HIS A 685 -4.78 -12.22 21.66
C HIS A 685 -3.28 -11.95 21.59
N LYS A 686 -2.80 -10.95 22.35
CA LYS A 686 -1.37 -10.60 22.48
C LYS A 686 -0.60 -10.38 21.16
N LEU A 687 -1.26 -9.82 20.15
CA LEU A 687 -0.63 -9.50 18.87
C LEU A 687 -0.25 -8.02 18.79
N ASP A 688 0.93 -7.67 19.30
CA ASP A 688 1.43 -6.28 19.49
C ASP A 688 1.42 -5.44 18.22
N GLN A 689 1.75 -6.05 17.06
CA GLN A 689 1.79 -5.37 15.76
C GLN A 689 0.44 -4.82 15.31
N ARG A 690 -0.66 -5.34 15.86
CA ARG A 690 -2.00 -4.82 15.55
C ARG A 690 -2.27 -3.45 16.17
N PHE A 691 -1.50 -3.06 17.18
CA PHE A 691 -1.63 -1.80 17.92
C PHE A 691 -0.74 -0.68 17.39
N VAL A 692 0.07 -0.95 16.36
CA VAL A 692 0.92 0.04 15.71
C VAL A 692 0.58 0.18 14.22
N ILE A 693 1.09 1.25 13.63
CA ILE A 693 1.15 1.50 12.18
C ILE A 693 2.60 1.68 11.77
N GLU A 694 2.94 1.21 10.58
CA GLU A 694 4.29 1.32 10.03
C GLU A 694 4.41 2.60 9.21
N ARG A 695 5.49 3.39 9.43
CA ARG A 695 5.86 4.51 8.58
C ARG A 695 7.27 4.31 8.04
N HIS A 696 7.44 4.61 6.77
CA HIS A 696 8.71 4.51 6.07
C HIS A 696 9.22 5.89 5.69
N LEU A 697 10.50 6.17 5.95
CA LEU A 697 11.22 7.36 5.52
C LEU A 697 12.35 6.93 4.57
N CYS A 698 12.31 7.47 3.35
CA CYS A 698 13.38 7.34 2.37
C CYS A 698 14.05 8.69 2.14
N VAL A 699 15.38 8.75 2.26
CA VAL A 699 16.17 9.97 2.05
C VAL A 699 17.18 9.70 0.95
N ASP A 700 17.15 10.50 -0.12
CA ASP A 700 18.26 10.59 -1.05
C ASP A 700 19.37 11.45 -0.42
N THR A 701 20.43 10.79 0.04
CA THR A 701 21.57 11.44 0.68
C THR A 701 22.57 12.01 -0.32
N THR A 702 22.46 11.67 -1.60
CA THR A 702 23.33 12.18 -2.67
C THR A 702 23.05 13.65 -2.98
N ALA A 703 21.82 14.09 -2.80
CA ALA A 703 21.40 15.48 -3.00
C ALA A 703 22.09 16.49 -2.06
N ALA A 704 22.60 16.00 -0.91
CA ALA A 704 23.30 16.85 0.08
C ALA A 704 24.79 17.07 -0.22
N GLY A 705 25.29 16.68 -1.41
CA GLY A 705 26.70 16.88 -1.81
C GLY A 705 27.61 15.70 -1.52
N GLY A 706 27.04 14.50 -1.46
CA GLY A 706 27.76 13.25 -1.23
C GLY A 706 27.77 12.82 0.24
N ASN A 707 27.81 11.51 0.46
CA ASN A 707 27.93 10.98 1.80
C ASN A 707 29.41 10.89 2.20
N ALA A 708 29.89 11.93 2.91
CA ALA A 708 31.28 11.98 3.39
C ALA A 708 31.67 10.76 4.24
N SER A 709 30.71 10.17 4.97
CA SER A 709 30.93 8.94 5.75
C SER A 709 31.15 7.71 4.87
N LEU A 710 30.47 7.61 3.72
CA LEU A 710 30.70 6.54 2.73
C LEU A 710 32.05 6.69 2.04
N ILE A 711 32.45 7.93 1.72
CA ILE A 711 33.77 8.22 1.13
C ILE A 711 34.86 7.87 2.13
N ALA A 712 34.70 8.23 3.41
CA ALA A 712 35.64 7.92 4.47
C ALA A 712 35.69 6.41 4.83
N ALA A 713 34.63 5.68 4.64
CA ALA A 713 34.57 4.23 4.87
C ALA A 713 35.17 3.39 3.73
N SER A 714 35.55 4.00 2.61
CA SER A 714 36.18 3.34 1.48
C SER A 714 37.71 3.17 1.61
N GLU A 715 38.32 3.64 2.70
CA GLU A 715 39.67 3.31 3.13
C GLU A 715 39.64 2.07 4.03
#